data_1f886401584ee0b71cf55d93ed0361b2
#
_entry.id   1f886401584ee0b71cf55d93ed0361b2
#
_cell.length_a   1.000
_cell.length_b   1.000
_cell.length_c   1.000
_cell.angle_alpha   90.00
_cell.angle_beta   90.00
_cell.angle_gamma   90.00
#
_symmetry.space_group_name_H-M   'P 1'
#
loop_
_entity.id
_entity.type
_entity.pdbx_description
1 polymer ?
#
loop_
_entity_poly.entity_id
_entity_poly.type
_entity_poly.pdbx_seq_one_letter_code
_entity_poly.pdbx_strand_id
1 'polypeptide(L)'
;MTDYKATLNLPKTAFPMRANLAQREPGMLKEWQDSNLYQQIREARAGREQYILHDGPPYANGEIHLGHAVNKTLKDIIVKARTMSGYDAPYIPGWDCHGLPIEHNVEKKIGKAGVKVEYSTFRKKCREYAMKQVDGQRTGFVRLGIFGDWERPYLTMNYQVEADTIRALGKIAANGHLVKGYKPVYWSVVGGSALAEAEVEYQDKTSYTIDVAFAVTDAAELDKVSAAFGGLPGEGEINMLIWTTTPWTLPSSQAISVGAEVDYVLVQINGENGPQRLICSELLLESVMQRLEIQDYQQLARCQGQQLENIIARHPFYERDIPVLVGDHVTTDAGTGCVHTAPDHGMEDFVVAKHYGIGTLNYILDNGLFADDVALFAGQHVYKVDDSVLEVLREHKRLMSCGQFVHSYAHCWRTKTPLIYRATPQWFISMDKNGLLASAKAAVKNVSWHPEWGQARIEGMLDNSPDWCISRQRTWGVPIALFVHKQSGELHPNTAQLIEQVALRVEDQGIEAWFELEAAELIGDDIADYQKVTDTLDVWFDSGVTHESVVNARGELRYPADLYLEGSDQHRGWFQSSLKTAIAINGTAPYKAVLTHGFTVDEYGRKMSKSIGNVISPQKVINEMGADVLRLWIASADFSSEMTVSDEILSRAGDSYRRIRNTARYFLSNIDGFDPAQHGVPHEDMLALDC
;
A
#
# COMPACT_ATOMS: atom_id res chain seq x y z
N MET A 1 -62.12 22.78 -51.21
CA MET A 1 -60.78 22.14 -51.03
C MET A 1 -60.88 21.22 -49.85
N THR A 2 -60.62 19.94 -50.03
CA THR A 2 -60.62 18.96 -48.95
C THR A 2 -59.45 19.27 -48.03
N ASP A 3 -59.74 19.54 -46.77
CA ASP A 3 -58.65 19.76 -45.76
C ASP A 3 -57.98 18.42 -45.42
N TYR A 4 -56.85 18.17 -46.02
CA TYR A 4 -56.05 16.95 -45.76
C TYR A 4 -55.27 17.00 -44.45
N LYS A 5 -55.39 18.09 -43.66
CA LYS A 5 -54.66 18.28 -42.43
C LYS A 5 -54.98 17.20 -41.37
N ALA A 6 -56.22 16.73 -41.37
CA ALA A 6 -56.66 15.66 -40.46
C ALA A 6 -56.17 14.25 -40.86
N THR A 7 -55.65 14.09 -42.09
CA THR A 7 -55.10 12.81 -42.56
C THR A 7 -53.58 12.73 -42.43
N LEU A 8 -52.92 13.79 -41.95
CA LEU A 8 -51.47 13.81 -41.77
C LEU A 8 -51.12 13.15 -40.45
N ASN A 9 -50.42 12.05 -40.52
CA ASN A 9 -49.79 11.44 -39.35
C ASN A 9 -48.40 12.06 -39.11
N LEU A 10 -48.41 13.24 -38.45
CA LEU A 10 -47.16 13.97 -38.17
C LEU A 10 -46.51 13.42 -36.90
N PRO A 11 -45.19 13.21 -36.93
CA PRO A 11 -44.46 12.79 -35.74
C PRO A 11 -44.69 13.72 -34.56
N LYS A 12 -45.13 13.17 -33.43
CA LYS A 12 -45.43 13.91 -32.21
C LYS A 12 -44.86 13.17 -30.99
N THR A 13 -44.28 13.90 -30.06
CA THR A 13 -43.80 13.32 -28.80
C THR A 13 -43.65 14.39 -27.72
N ALA A 14 -43.94 13.99 -26.48
CA ALA A 14 -43.62 14.78 -25.29
C ALA A 14 -42.15 14.74 -24.92
N PHE A 15 -41.32 13.89 -25.58
CA PHE A 15 -39.92 13.78 -25.30
C PHE A 15 -39.16 15.07 -25.66
N PRO A 16 -38.53 15.75 -24.70
CA PRO A 16 -38.00 17.10 -24.90
C PRO A 16 -36.92 17.17 -25.99
N MET A 17 -36.88 18.22 -26.76
CA MET A 17 -35.87 18.43 -27.82
C MET A 17 -34.46 18.57 -27.23
N ARG A 18 -34.29 19.33 -26.15
CA ARG A 18 -33.00 19.53 -25.48
C ARG A 18 -32.85 18.59 -24.29
N ALA A 19 -31.66 18.00 -24.13
CA ALA A 19 -31.35 17.13 -23.00
C ALA A 19 -31.32 17.91 -21.68
N ASN A 20 -30.58 19.01 -21.63
CA ASN A 20 -30.37 19.86 -20.45
C ASN A 20 -29.99 18.99 -19.20
N LEU A 21 -29.05 18.04 -19.39
CA LEU A 21 -28.73 17.01 -18.40
C LEU A 21 -28.33 17.61 -17.05
N ALA A 22 -27.40 18.55 -17.05
CA ALA A 22 -26.94 19.19 -15.81
C ALA A 22 -28.07 19.74 -14.93
N GLN A 23 -29.16 20.26 -15.56
CA GLN A 23 -30.33 20.80 -14.86
C GLN A 23 -31.40 19.74 -14.54
N ARG A 24 -31.54 18.72 -15.39
CA ARG A 24 -32.63 17.73 -15.26
C ARG A 24 -32.25 16.54 -14.36
N GLU A 25 -31.00 16.08 -14.43
CA GLU A 25 -30.55 14.92 -13.66
C GLU A 25 -30.79 15.03 -12.15
N PRO A 26 -30.59 16.19 -11.49
CA PRO A 26 -30.93 16.33 -10.07
C PRO A 26 -32.40 16.03 -9.76
N GLY A 27 -33.32 16.46 -10.64
CA GLY A 27 -34.73 16.15 -10.51
C GLY A 27 -35.05 14.66 -10.68
N MET A 28 -34.41 13.99 -11.65
CA MET A 28 -34.52 12.56 -11.87
C MET A 28 -34.00 11.75 -10.67
N LEU A 29 -32.85 12.14 -10.12
CA LEU A 29 -32.30 11.50 -8.91
C LEU A 29 -33.22 11.65 -7.71
N LYS A 30 -33.82 12.85 -7.54
CA LYS A 30 -34.81 13.07 -6.49
C LYS A 30 -36.03 12.18 -6.66
N GLU A 31 -36.56 12.05 -7.88
CA GLU A 31 -37.68 11.15 -8.18
C GLU A 31 -37.37 9.70 -7.83
N TRP A 32 -36.15 9.22 -8.16
CA TRP A 32 -35.71 7.86 -7.80
C TRP A 32 -35.59 7.67 -6.29
N GLN A 33 -35.13 8.68 -5.56
CA GLN A 33 -35.04 8.66 -4.10
C GLN A 33 -36.43 8.71 -3.44
N ASP A 34 -37.31 9.65 -3.88
CA ASP A 34 -38.67 9.80 -3.35
C ASP A 34 -39.53 8.54 -3.58
N SER A 35 -39.30 7.87 -4.72
CA SER A 35 -39.98 6.58 -5.03
C SER A 35 -39.30 5.38 -4.36
N ASN A 36 -38.18 5.55 -3.69
CA ASN A 36 -37.37 4.46 -3.10
C ASN A 36 -37.04 3.35 -4.14
N LEU A 37 -36.65 3.77 -5.36
CA LEU A 37 -36.49 2.90 -6.53
C LEU A 37 -35.49 1.76 -6.27
N TYR A 38 -34.34 2.04 -5.56
CA TYR A 38 -33.37 0.99 -5.25
C TYR A 38 -34.01 -0.14 -4.44
N GLN A 39 -34.77 0.18 -3.40
CA GLN A 39 -35.45 -0.82 -2.57
C GLN A 39 -36.51 -1.62 -3.36
N GLN A 40 -37.29 -0.97 -4.23
CA GLN A 40 -38.23 -1.66 -5.11
C GLN A 40 -37.51 -2.68 -6.02
N ILE A 41 -36.33 -2.34 -6.54
CA ILE A 41 -35.52 -3.27 -7.33
C ILE A 41 -35.05 -4.44 -6.47
N ARG A 42 -34.63 -4.22 -5.22
CA ARG A 42 -34.21 -5.28 -4.29
C ARG A 42 -35.37 -6.24 -4.02
N GLU A 43 -36.57 -5.72 -3.73
CA GLU A 43 -37.76 -6.49 -3.48
C GLU A 43 -38.17 -7.31 -4.70
N ALA A 44 -38.13 -6.71 -5.90
CA ALA A 44 -38.46 -7.40 -7.16
C ALA A 44 -37.47 -8.53 -7.51
N ARG A 45 -36.28 -8.52 -6.92
CA ARG A 45 -35.23 -9.53 -7.12
C ARG A 45 -35.05 -10.48 -5.94
N ALA A 46 -35.82 -10.31 -4.88
CA ALA A 46 -35.71 -11.15 -3.68
C ALA A 46 -35.91 -12.64 -4.01
N GLY A 47 -35.04 -13.48 -3.47
CA GLY A 47 -35.03 -14.93 -3.70
C GLY A 47 -34.51 -15.41 -5.06
N ARG A 48 -33.98 -14.51 -5.88
CA ARG A 48 -33.23 -14.86 -7.10
C ARG A 48 -31.79 -15.26 -6.75
N GLU A 49 -31.07 -15.83 -7.71
CA GLU A 49 -29.65 -16.11 -7.58
C GLU A 49 -28.87 -14.82 -7.29
N GLN A 50 -28.06 -14.84 -6.26
CA GLN A 50 -27.27 -13.66 -5.85
C GLN A 50 -26.05 -13.47 -6.74
N TYR A 51 -25.77 -12.21 -7.08
CA TYR A 51 -24.51 -11.77 -7.64
C TYR A 51 -23.89 -10.68 -6.75
N ILE A 52 -22.84 -11.03 -6.04
CA ILE A 52 -22.21 -10.15 -5.06
C ILE A 52 -20.98 -9.48 -5.67
N LEU A 53 -21.10 -8.18 -5.98
CA LEU A 53 -19.98 -7.31 -6.24
C LEU A 53 -19.64 -6.59 -4.93
N HIS A 54 -18.55 -6.99 -4.27
CA HIS A 54 -18.10 -6.34 -3.05
C HIS A 54 -17.34 -5.05 -3.38
N ASP A 55 -17.72 -3.96 -2.74
CA ASP A 55 -17.11 -2.65 -2.98
C ASP A 55 -15.80 -2.52 -2.21
N GLY A 56 -14.67 -2.27 -2.90
CA GLY A 56 -13.44 -1.81 -2.26
C GLY A 56 -13.67 -0.41 -1.69
N PRO A 57 -13.39 -0.19 -0.40
CA PRO A 57 -13.73 1.06 0.26
C PRO A 57 -12.80 2.19 -0.18
N PRO A 58 -13.29 3.24 -0.85
CA PRO A 58 -12.48 4.43 -1.06
C PRO A 58 -12.10 5.07 0.29
N TYR A 59 -10.95 5.68 0.33
CA TYR A 59 -10.47 6.33 1.54
C TYR A 59 -11.27 7.61 1.83
N ALA A 60 -11.74 7.77 3.08
CA ALA A 60 -12.58 8.89 3.51
C ALA A 60 -11.76 10.17 3.68
N ASN A 61 -11.17 10.68 2.59
CA ASN A 61 -10.35 11.88 2.60
C ASN A 61 -10.31 12.59 1.25
N GLY A 62 -10.86 13.81 1.20
CA GLY A 62 -10.93 14.64 0.00
C GLY A 62 -12.16 14.38 -0.86
N GLU A 63 -12.30 15.17 -1.92
CA GLU A 63 -13.36 15.05 -2.89
C GLU A 63 -13.14 13.86 -3.84
N ILE A 64 -14.21 13.39 -4.48
CA ILE A 64 -14.10 12.37 -5.52
C ILE A 64 -13.33 12.95 -6.73
N HIS A 65 -12.47 12.12 -7.30
CA HIS A 65 -11.75 12.40 -8.53
C HIS A 65 -12.20 11.49 -9.68
N LEU A 66 -11.68 11.70 -10.88
CA LEU A 66 -12.13 10.99 -12.06
C LEU A 66 -11.94 9.47 -11.96
N GLY A 67 -10.86 8.99 -11.33
CA GLY A 67 -10.66 7.57 -11.05
C GLY A 67 -11.78 6.96 -10.19
N HIS A 68 -12.26 7.68 -9.17
CA HIS A 68 -13.44 7.27 -8.40
C HIS A 68 -14.70 7.21 -9.27
N ALA A 69 -14.88 8.19 -10.18
CA ALA A 69 -16.03 8.20 -11.07
C ALA A 69 -16.01 7.01 -12.05
N VAL A 70 -14.84 6.67 -12.61
CA VAL A 70 -14.65 5.47 -13.45
C VAL A 70 -14.99 4.21 -12.66
N ASN A 71 -14.34 4.02 -11.52
CA ASN A 71 -14.52 2.83 -10.67
C ASN A 71 -15.98 2.58 -10.30
N LYS A 72 -16.63 3.57 -9.71
CA LYS A 72 -18.02 3.46 -9.26
C LYS A 72 -19.00 3.33 -10.42
N THR A 73 -18.75 3.98 -11.57
CA THR A 73 -19.60 3.83 -12.75
C THR A 73 -19.48 2.42 -13.36
N LEU A 74 -18.30 1.84 -13.46
CA LEU A 74 -18.11 0.47 -13.93
C LEU A 74 -18.84 -0.54 -13.02
N LYS A 75 -18.72 -0.39 -11.70
CA LYS A 75 -19.45 -1.20 -10.71
C LYS A 75 -20.96 -1.08 -10.90
N ASP A 76 -21.47 0.13 -11.03
CA ASP A 76 -22.90 0.40 -11.25
C ASP A 76 -23.43 -0.22 -12.55
N ILE A 77 -22.66 -0.12 -13.65
CA ILE A 77 -23.02 -0.77 -14.92
C ILE A 77 -23.14 -2.28 -14.75
N ILE A 78 -22.18 -2.91 -14.07
CA ILE A 78 -22.19 -4.37 -13.86
C ILE A 78 -23.35 -4.78 -12.95
N VAL A 79 -23.57 -4.09 -11.83
CA VAL A 79 -24.68 -4.37 -10.91
C VAL A 79 -26.02 -4.22 -11.61
N LYS A 80 -26.24 -3.15 -12.37
CA LYS A 80 -27.46 -2.93 -13.17
C LYS A 80 -27.64 -4.01 -14.25
N ALA A 81 -26.57 -4.35 -14.97
CA ALA A 81 -26.63 -5.39 -16.00
C ALA A 81 -26.99 -6.75 -15.40
N ARG A 82 -26.38 -7.14 -14.28
CA ARG A 82 -26.74 -8.39 -13.57
C ARG A 82 -28.16 -8.37 -13.05
N THR A 83 -28.61 -7.25 -12.46
CA THR A 83 -30.00 -7.07 -12.03
C THR A 83 -31.00 -7.23 -13.20
N MET A 84 -30.72 -6.61 -14.36
CA MET A 84 -31.52 -6.74 -15.57
C MET A 84 -31.50 -8.18 -16.12
N SER A 85 -30.43 -8.90 -15.97
CA SER A 85 -30.28 -10.31 -16.34
C SER A 85 -30.97 -11.28 -15.35
N GLY A 86 -31.62 -10.78 -14.30
CA GLY A 86 -32.46 -11.59 -13.39
C GLY A 86 -31.81 -11.93 -12.05
N TYR A 87 -30.58 -11.52 -11.80
CA TYR A 87 -29.93 -11.76 -10.53
C TYR A 87 -30.38 -10.81 -9.41
N ASP A 88 -30.29 -11.28 -8.18
CA ASP A 88 -30.31 -10.43 -6.99
C ASP A 88 -28.90 -9.88 -6.75
N ALA A 89 -28.63 -8.65 -7.19
CA ALA A 89 -27.32 -8.02 -7.14
C ALA A 89 -27.33 -6.80 -6.19
N PRO A 90 -27.26 -7.02 -4.86
CA PRO A 90 -27.14 -5.93 -3.90
C PRO A 90 -25.78 -5.22 -4.04
N TYR A 91 -25.79 -3.90 -3.87
CA TYR A 91 -24.58 -3.11 -3.84
C TYR A 91 -24.51 -2.31 -2.54
N ILE A 92 -23.57 -2.67 -1.68
CA ILE A 92 -23.32 -2.01 -0.40
C ILE A 92 -22.04 -1.16 -0.56
N PRO A 93 -22.17 0.17 -0.66
CA PRO A 93 -21.00 1.04 -0.74
C PRO A 93 -20.23 1.05 0.57
N GLY A 94 -18.92 1.22 0.49
CA GLY A 94 -18.05 1.25 1.67
C GLY A 94 -17.08 2.41 1.70
N TRP A 95 -16.50 2.68 2.89
CA TRP A 95 -15.42 3.63 3.08
C TRP A 95 -14.40 3.14 4.08
N ASP A 96 -13.13 3.44 3.77
CA ASP A 96 -12.01 3.26 4.68
C ASP A 96 -11.77 4.56 5.46
N CYS A 97 -11.84 4.49 6.81
CA CYS A 97 -12.02 5.63 7.68
C CYS A 97 -10.91 5.83 8.72
N HIS A 98 -9.87 4.98 8.75
CA HIS A 98 -8.77 5.05 9.71
C HIS A 98 -7.44 5.49 9.08
N GLY A 99 -6.42 5.66 9.90
CA GLY A 99 -5.03 5.79 9.48
C GLY A 99 -4.51 7.22 9.31
N LEU A 100 -3.25 7.28 8.90
CA LEU A 100 -2.42 8.47 8.84
C LEU A 100 -3.01 9.67 8.08
N PRO A 101 -3.66 9.52 6.92
CA PRO A 101 -4.11 10.69 6.17
C PRO A 101 -5.18 11.50 6.90
N ILE A 102 -6.09 10.84 7.64
CA ILE A 102 -7.11 11.50 8.46
C ILE A 102 -6.46 12.12 9.69
N GLU A 103 -5.65 11.34 10.40
CA GLU A 103 -4.91 11.76 11.59
C GLU A 103 -4.09 13.03 11.32
N HIS A 104 -3.28 13.03 10.26
CA HIS A 104 -2.46 14.17 9.85
C HIS A 104 -3.27 15.44 9.52
N ASN A 105 -4.43 15.29 8.87
CA ASN A 105 -5.29 16.44 8.57
C ASN A 105 -5.95 17.02 9.83
N VAL A 106 -6.28 16.16 10.80
CA VAL A 106 -6.81 16.60 12.10
C VAL A 106 -5.69 17.23 12.93
N GLU A 107 -4.52 16.61 13.00
CA GLU A 107 -3.35 17.13 13.71
C GLU A 107 -2.97 18.55 13.25
N LYS A 108 -2.97 18.81 11.93
CA LYS A 108 -2.73 20.15 11.38
C LYS A 108 -3.70 21.22 11.91
N LYS A 109 -4.92 20.81 12.27
CA LYS A 109 -5.98 21.73 12.70
C LYS A 109 -6.00 21.97 14.20
N ILE A 110 -5.80 20.92 14.99
CA ILE A 110 -6.00 20.98 16.45
C ILE A 110 -4.74 20.66 17.26
N GLY A 111 -3.65 20.22 16.59
CA GLY A 111 -2.39 19.83 17.21
C GLY A 111 -2.30 18.34 17.52
N LYS A 112 -1.09 17.92 17.94
CA LYS A 112 -0.74 16.52 18.14
C LYS A 112 -1.44 15.93 19.39
N ALA A 113 -1.97 14.72 19.25
CA ALA A 113 -2.53 13.95 20.34
C ALA A 113 -1.48 13.68 21.45
N GLY A 114 -1.91 13.72 22.71
CA GLY A 114 -1.04 13.54 23.86
C GLY A 114 -0.09 14.71 24.16
N VAL A 115 -0.06 15.74 23.29
CA VAL A 115 0.78 16.94 23.48
C VAL A 115 -0.09 18.21 23.60
N LYS A 116 -1.01 18.44 22.66
CA LYS A 116 -1.91 19.60 22.64
C LYS A 116 -3.37 19.24 22.89
N VAL A 117 -3.73 18.00 22.62
CA VAL A 117 -5.12 17.51 22.69
C VAL A 117 -5.11 16.12 23.33
N GLU A 118 -6.07 15.85 24.20
CA GLU A 118 -6.28 14.52 24.79
C GLU A 118 -6.57 13.48 23.71
N TYR A 119 -6.09 12.24 23.92
CA TYR A 119 -6.20 11.16 22.95
C TYR A 119 -7.65 10.86 22.54
N SER A 120 -8.57 10.75 23.49
CA SER A 120 -10.00 10.49 23.23
C SER A 120 -10.64 11.61 22.40
N THR A 121 -10.36 12.88 22.75
CA THR A 121 -10.82 14.04 21.99
C THR A 121 -10.26 14.04 20.59
N PHE A 122 -8.98 13.67 20.41
CA PHE A 122 -8.36 13.60 19.11
C PHE A 122 -9.02 12.53 18.22
N ARG A 123 -9.25 11.31 18.75
CA ARG A 123 -9.94 10.22 18.04
C ARG A 123 -11.36 10.60 17.65
N LYS A 124 -12.10 11.26 18.55
CA LYS A 124 -13.43 11.80 18.22
C LYS A 124 -13.38 12.77 17.04
N LYS A 125 -12.39 13.67 17.00
CA LYS A 125 -12.21 14.60 15.88
C LYS A 125 -11.81 13.92 14.58
N CYS A 126 -11.06 12.82 14.64
CA CYS A 126 -10.78 12.00 13.47
C CYS A 126 -12.05 11.35 12.91
N ARG A 127 -12.90 10.78 13.76
CA ARG A 127 -14.20 10.20 13.39
C ARG A 127 -15.14 11.24 12.76
N GLU A 128 -15.24 12.43 13.37
CA GLU A 128 -16.04 13.55 12.83
C GLU A 128 -15.51 14.01 11.46
N TYR A 129 -14.18 14.07 11.30
CA TYR A 129 -13.56 14.44 10.04
C TYR A 129 -13.85 13.40 8.96
N ALA A 130 -13.64 12.11 9.26
CA ALA A 130 -13.90 11.02 8.32
C ALA A 130 -15.37 11.02 7.87
N MET A 131 -16.32 11.16 8.80
CA MET A 131 -17.75 11.20 8.48
C MET A 131 -18.09 12.34 7.53
N LYS A 132 -17.52 13.53 7.75
CA LYS A 132 -17.71 14.64 6.82
C LYS A 132 -17.20 14.33 5.41
N GLN A 133 -16.07 13.60 5.28
CA GLN A 133 -15.56 13.21 3.97
C GLN A 133 -16.46 12.16 3.31
N VAL A 134 -16.94 11.18 4.07
CA VAL A 134 -17.92 10.18 3.61
C VAL A 134 -19.15 10.86 3.03
N ASP A 135 -19.75 11.81 3.75
CA ASP A 135 -20.94 12.55 3.29
C ASP A 135 -20.69 13.31 1.99
N GLY A 136 -19.54 13.96 1.87
CA GLY A 136 -19.15 14.67 0.66
C GLY A 136 -18.97 13.73 -0.54
N GLN A 137 -18.26 12.62 -0.36
CA GLN A 137 -18.05 11.62 -1.41
C GLN A 137 -19.35 10.90 -1.78
N ARG A 138 -20.18 10.53 -0.79
CA ARG A 138 -21.53 9.95 -1.03
C ARG A 138 -22.37 10.85 -1.92
N THR A 139 -22.42 12.15 -1.62
CA THR A 139 -23.13 13.12 -2.46
C THR A 139 -22.61 13.12 -3.90
N GLY A 140 -21.30 13.03 -4.09
CA GLY A 140 -20.69 12.94 -5.42
C GLY A 140 -21.07 11.65 -6.16
N PHE A 141 -21.07 10.51 -5.49
CA PHE A 141 -21.41 9.21 -6.08
C PHE A 141 -22.93 9.12 -6.42
N VAL A 142 -23.78 9.59 -5.52
CA VAL A 142 -25.21 9.69 -5.80
C VAL A 142 -25.48 10.60 -7.01
N ARG A 143 -24.77 11.72 -7.12
CA ARG A 143 -24.89 12.64 -8.26
C ARG A 143 -24.45 12.01 -9.60
N LEU A 144 -23.57 11.01 -9.58
CA LEU A 144 -23.21 10.20 -10.74
C LEU A 144 -24.31 9.19 -11.15
N GLY A 145 -25.38 9.04 -10.38
CA GLY A 145 -26.45 8.07 -10.63
C GLY A 145 -26.10 6.65 -10.24
N ILE A 146 -25.19 6.45 -9.31
CA ILE A 146 -24.79 5.15 -8.79
C ILE A 146 -25.91 4.61 -7.88
N PHE A 147 -26.40 3.40 -8.14
CA PHE A 147 -27.36 2.70 -7.29
C PHE A 147 -26.63 1.91 -6.21
N GLY A 148 -27.19 1.94 -4.99
CA GLY A 148 -26.65 1.20 -3.84
C GLY A 148 -27.44 1.49 -2.58
N ASP A 149 -27.14 0.75 -1.52
CA ASP A 149 -27.70 0.98 -0.18
C ASP A 149 -26.95 2.13 0.51
N TRP A 150 -27.27 3.36 0.10
CA TRP A 150 -26.64 4.57 0.63
C TRP A 150 -27.06 4.89 2.06
N GLU A 151 -28.14 4.27 2.56
CA GLU A 151 -28.61 4.44 3.93
C GLU A 151 -27.86 3.55 4.92
N ARG A 152 -27.39 2.39 4.47
CA ARG A 152 -26.67 1.43 5.29
C ARG A 152 -25.31 1.04 4.68
N PRO A 153 -24.47 2.02 4.33
CA PRO A 153 -23.12 1.72 3.86
C PRO A 153 -22.31 1.00 4.93
N TYR A 154 -21.18 0.41 4.57
CA TYR A 154 -20.21 0.01 5.58
C TYR A 154 -19.11 1.06 5.71
N LEU A 155 -18.72 1.36 6.94
CA LEU A 155 -17.60 2.22 7.25
C LEU A 155 -16.65 1.42 8.13
N THR A 156 -15.34 1.41 7.85
CA THR A 156 -14.40 0.68 8.71
C THR A 156 -14.40 1.21 10.14
N MET A 157 -14.88 2.44 10.36
CA MET A 157 -15.09 3.04 11.69
C MET A 157 -16.47 2.79 12.33
N ASN A 158 -17.36 1.99 11.73
CA ASN A 158 -18.57 1.55 12.39
C ASN A 158 -18.21 0.60 13.54
N TYR A 159 -18.80 0.76 14.71
CA TYR A 159 -18.45 -0.01 15.90
C TYR A 159 -18.53 -1.52 15.68
N GLN A 160 -19.53 -1.99 14.96
CA GLN A 160 -19.63 -3.39 14.58
C GLN A 160 -18.47 -3.83 13.68
N VAL A 161 -18.08 -3.02 12.69
CA VAL A 161 -16.98 -3.33 11.79
C VAL A 161 -15.64 -3.27 12.53
N GLU A 162 -15.44 -2.30 13.43
CA GLU A 162 -14.27 -2.25 14.33
C GLU A 162 -14.15 -3.53 15.18
N ALA A 163 -15.27 -3.98 15.75
CA ALA A 163 -15.32 -5.22 16.55
C ALA A 163 -15.03 -6.47 15.69
N ASP A 164 -15.62 -6.57 14.51
CA ASP A 164 -15.41 -7.70 13.60
C ASP A 164 -13.98 -7.71 13.03
N THR A 165 -13.35 -6.55 12.88
CA THR A 165 -11.92 -6.44 12.53
C THR A 165 -11.05 -7.02 13.65
N ILE A 166 -11.36 -6.75 14.91
CA ILE A 166 -10.69 -7.35 16.09
C ILE A 166 -10.91 -8.87 16.12
N ARG A 167 -12.12 -9.35 15.84
CA ARG A 167 -12.40 -10.79 15.73
C ARG A 167 -11.61 -11.46 14.60
N ALA A 168 -11.50 -10.79 13.45
CA ALA A 168 -10.70 -11.27 12.32
C ALA A 168 -9.21 -11.43 12.69
N LEU A 169 -8.65 -10.46 13.42
CA LEU A 169 -7.29 -10.59 13.98
C LEU A 169 -7.19 -11.81 14.89
N GLY A 170 -8.20 -12.04 15.73
CA GLY A 170 -8.27 -13.22 16.62
C GLY A 170 -8.26 -14.54 15.86
N LYS A 171 -9.01 -14.65 14.76
CA LYS A 171 -9.02 -15.82 13.89
C LYS A 171 -7.65 -16.08 13.26
N ILE A 172 -6.98 -15.04 12.77
CA ILE A 172 -5.62 -15.12 12.21
C ILE A 172 -4.62 -15.59 13.27
N ALA A 173 -4.73 -15.06 14.50
CA ALA A 173 -3.90 -15.47 15.63
C ALA A 173 -4.14 -16.95 16.02
N ALA A 174 -5.40 -17.37 16.10
CA ALA A 174 -5.79 -18.76 16.42
C ALA A 174 -5.30 -19.75 15.35
N ASN A 175 -5.29 -19.35 14.08
CA ASN A 175 -4.75 -20.15 12.97
C ASN A 175 -3.20 -20.11 12.90
N GLY A 176 -2.54 -19.42 13.83
CA GLY A 176 -1.09 -19.42 14.00
C GLY A 176 -0.30 -18.58 13.01
N HIS A 177 -0.96 -17.68 12.28
CA HIS A 177 -0.31 -16.80 11.29
C HIS A 177 0.21 -15.49 11.89
N LEU A 178 -0.28 -15.08 13.08
CA LEU A 178 0.16 -13.87 13.76
C LEU A 178 1.47 -14.13 14.52
N VAL A 179 2.48 -13.31 14.29
CA VAL A 179 3.78 -13.39 14.97
C VAL A 179 4.23 -12.01 15.44
N LYS A 180 4.87 -11.99 16.63
CA LYS A 180 5.63 -10.83 17.08
C LYS A 180 7.06 -10.98 16.60
N GLY A 181 7.59 -9.96 15.93
CA GLY A 181 8.94 -9.98 15.39
C GLY A 181 9.70 -8.71 15.77
N TYR A 182 11.01 -8.85 15.87
CA TYR A 182 11.93 -7.74 16.02
C TYR A 182 12.85 -7.75 14.82
N LYS A 183 12.61 -6.87 13.85
CA LYS A 183 13.35 -6.80 12.59
C LYS A 183 13.22 -5.42 11.95
N PRO A 184 14.09 -5.05 11.00
CA PRO A 184 13.98 -3.81 10.26
C PRO A 184 12.65 -3.72 9.51
N VAL A 185 11.99 -2.58 9.64
CA VAL A 185 10.78 -2.22 8.90
C VAL A 185 10.95 -0.84 8.30
N TYR A 186 10.18 -0.53 7.25
CA TYR A 186 10.07 0.85 6.79
C TYR A 186 9.52 1.72 7.91
N TRP A 187 10.23 2.80 8.21
CA TRP A 187 9.87 3.74 9.26
C TRP A 187 9.75 5.15 8.72
N SER A 188 8.58 5.77 8.93
CA SER A 188 8.37 7.18 8.67
C SER A 188 8.73 8.00 9.90
N VAL A 189 9.87 8.68 9.86
CA VAL A 189 10.32 9.55 10.95
C VAL A 189 9.30 10.67 11.21
N VAL A 190 8.82 11.33 10.15
CA VAL A 190 7.82 12.41 10.25
C VAL A 190 6.46 11.86 10.71
N GLY A 191 6.12 10.68 10.24
CA GLY A 191 4.91 9.99 10.66
C GLY A 191 5.02 9.38 12.07
N GLY A 192 6.21 9.03 12.56
CA GLY A 192 6.45 8.36 13.85
C GLY A 192 5.88 6.94 13.89
N SER A 193 5.98 6.17 12.79
CA SER A 193 5.36 4.84 12.72
C SER A 193 5.98 3.97 11.63
N ALA A 194 5.86 2.65 11.82
CA ALA A 194 6.13 1.66 10.79
C ALA A 194 5.15 1.80 9.62
N LEU A 195 5.60 1.35 8.45
CA LEU A 195 4.81 1.31 7.20
C LEU A 195 4.87 -0.08 6.58
N ALA A 196 3.79 -0.46 5.87
CA ALA A 196 3.80 -1.61 4.98
C ALA A 196 4.34 -1.21 3.60
N GLU A 197 4.72 -2.21 2.79
CA GLU A 197 5.23 -1.99 1.42
C GLU A 197 4.24 -1.20 0.54
N ALA A 198 2.93 -1.41 0.71
CA ALA A 198 1.89 -0.67 -0.02
C ALA A 198 1.84 0.83 0.29
N GLU A 199 2.49 1.27 1.36
CA GLU A 199 2.57 2.66 1.80
C GLU A 199 3.88 3.35 1.38
N VAL A 200 4.72 2.67 0.59
CA VAL A 200 6.02 3.16 0.12
C VAL A 200 5.90 3.60 -1.34
N GLU A 201 6.41 4.79 -1.61
CA GLU A 201 6.62 5.32 -2.97
C GLU A 201 8.10 5.52 -3.21
N TYR A 202 8.53 5.43 -4.46
CA TYR A 202 9.92 5.70 -4.83
C TYR A 202 10.01 7.03 -5.56
N GLN A 203 10.98 7.86 -5.16
CA GLN A 203 11.27 9.16 -5.76
C GLN A 203 12.78 9.31 -5.91
N ASP A 204 13.21 10.07 -6.91
CA ASP A 204 14.62 10.40 -7.07
C ASP A 204 15.10 11.28 -5.91
N LYS A 205 16.21 10.86 -5.31
CA LYS A 205 16.88 11.57 -4.23
C LYS A 205 18.36 11.66 -4.52
N THR A 206 18.94 12.84 -4.33
CA THR A 206 20.37 13.01 -4.30
C THR A 206 20.87 12.68 -2.90
N SER A 207 21.77 11.69 -2.80
CA SER A 207 22.41 11.28 -1.56
C SER A 207 23.92 11.40 -1.69
N TYR A 208 24.62 11.50 -0.55
CA TYR A 208 26.06 11.29 -0.54
C TYR A 208 26.37 9.87 -1.01
N THR A 209 27.52 9.71 -1.65
CA THR A 209 28.13 8.43 -1.93
C THR A 209 29.56 8.48 -1.42
N ILE A 210 29.92 7.50 -0.59
CA ILE A 210 31.23 7.49 0.08
C ILE A 210 31.88 6.12 0.01
N ASP A 211 33.19 6.14 -0.13
CA ASP A 211 34.07 4.99 0.04
C ASP A 211 34.79 5.11 1.39
N VAL A 212 34.75 4.07 2.21
CA VAL A 212 35.23 4.07 3.57
C VAL A 212 36.16 2.88 3.81
N ALA A 213 37.32 3.16 4.41
CA ALA A 213 38.33 2.17 4.75
C ALA A 213 38.15 1.59 6.16
N PHE A 214 38.00 0.29 6.26
CA PHE A 214 37.94 -0.48 7.50
C PHE A 214 39.26 -1.24 7.67
N ALA A 215 40.08 -0.79 8.61
CA ALA A 215 41.42 -1.32 8.77
C ALA A 215 41.45 -2.71 9.40
N VAL A 216 42.36 -3.57 8.91
CA VAL A 216 42.76 -4.81 9.56
C VAL A 216 44.11 -4.56 10.24
N THR A 217 44.13 -4.46 11.57
CA THR A 217 45.31 -4.01 12.33
C THR A 217 45.91 -5.08 13.22
N ASP A 218 45.13 -6.07 13.67
CA ASP A 218 45.60 -7.08 14.61
C ASP A 218 46.47 -8.13 13.91
N ALA A 219 47.59 -8.50 14.52
CA ALA A 219 48.57 -9.44 13.94
C ALA A 219 47.90 -10.81 13.57
N ALA A 220 47.04 -11.34 14.43
CA ALA A 220 46.32 -12.58 14.16
C ALA A 220 45.37 -12.47 12.96
N GLU A 221 44.77 -11.30 12.76
CA GLU A 221 43.87 -11.04 11.62
C GLU A 221 44.70 -10.84 10.32
N LEU A 222 45.87 -10.19 10.40
CA LEU A 222 46.82 -10.09 9.27
C LEU A 222 47.29 -11.47 8.82
N ASP A 223 47.51 -12.41 9.77
CA ASP A 223 47.85 -13.81 9.44
C ASP A 223 46.70 -14.51 8.67
N LYS A 224 45.46 -14.26 9.03
CA LYS A 224 44.30 -14.77 8.27
C LYS A 224 44.24 -14.17 6.85
N VAL A 225 44.43 -12.86 6.72
CA VAL A 225 44.50 -12.21 5.40
C VAL A 225 45.65 -12.79 4.58
N SER A 226 46.83 -13.02 5.21
CA SER A 226 47.98 -13.67 4.57
C SER A 226 47.64 -15.07 4.06
N ALA A 227 46.91 -15.86 4.86
CA ALA A 227 46.48 -17.19 4.46
C ALA A 227 45.50 -17.14 3.29
N ALA A 228 44.54 -16.20 3.29
CA ALA A 228 43.54 -16.02 2.24
C ALA A 228 44.19 -15.65 0.88
N PHE A 229 45.14 -14.74 0.88
CA PHE A 229 45.83 -14.24 -0.33
C PHE A 229 47.11 -14.99 -0.71
N GLY A 230 47.50 -16.00 0.06
CA GLY A 230 48.75 -16.73 -0.16
C GLY A 230 50.00 -15.91 0.15
N GLY A 231 49.90 -14.92 1.02
CA GLY A 231 50.92 -14.00 1.44
C GLY A 231 50.42 -12.55 1.57
N LEU A 232 51.27 -11.68 2.15
CA LEU A 232 50.94 -10.26 2.28
C LEU A 232 51.98 -9.41 1.53
N PRO A 233 52.03 -9.44 0.18
CA PRO A 233 52.93 -8.55 -0.59
C PRO A 233 52.51 -7.08 -0.40
N GLY A 234 53.43 -6.17 -0.70
CA GLY A 234 53.21 -4.73 -0.60
C GLY A 234 53.47 -4.14 0.79
N GLU A 235 53.14 -2.89 0.95
CA GLU A 235 53.47 -2.08 2.15
C GLU A 235 52.22 -1.30 2.65
N GLY A 236 52.28 -0.91 3.93
CA GLY A 236 51.23 -0.08 4.55
C GLY A 236 50.09 -0.86 5.15
N GLU A 237 49.10 -0.13 5.63
CA GLU A 237 47.90 -0.68 6.28
C GLU A 237 47.01 -1.44 5.27
N ILE A 238 46.36 -2.52 5.72
CA ILE A 238 45.39 -3.25 4.92
C ILE A 238 43.97 -2.78 5.31
N ASN A 239 43.17 -2.42 4.33
CA ASN A 239 41.82 -1.92 4.53
C ASN A 239 40.80 -2.68 3.68
N MET A 240 39.72 -3.14 4.30
CA MET A 240 38.52 -3.54 3.59
C MET A 240 37.81 -2.26 3.13
N LEU A 241 37.57 -2.11 1.84
CA LEU A 241 36.95 -0.92 1.29
C LEU A 241 35.43 -1.15 1.07
N ILE A 242 34.61 -0.39 1.78
CA ILE A 242 33.16 -0.39 1.57
C ILE A 242 32.69 0.84 0.83
N TRP A 243 31.51 0.75 0.20
CA TRP A 243 30.82 1.86 -0.42
C TRP A 243 29.38 1.95 0.09
N THR A 244 28.91 3.16 0.37
CA THR A 244 27.52 3.38 0.81
C THR A 244 26.95 4.71 0.32
N THR A 245 25.62 4.76 0.15
CA THR A 245 24.85 5.98 -0.11
C THR A 245 24.13 6.52 1.13
N THR A 246 24.32 5.88 2.27
CA THR A 246 23.68 6.21 3.55
C THR A 246 24.72 6.36 4.67
N PRO A 247 25.51 7.45 4.68
CA PRO A 247 26.56 7.65 5.70
C PRO A 247 26.02 7.55 7.13
N TRP A 248 24.78 7.98 7.37
CA TRP A 248 24.13 7.97 8.67
C TRP A 248 23.95 6.55 9.28
N THR A 249 24.11 5.47 8.49
CA THR A 249 24.01 4.08 9.00
C THR A 249 25.37 3.56 9.52
N LEU A 250 26.48 4.22 9.19
CA LEU A 250 27.81 3.78 9.62
C LEU A 250 27.98 3.66 11.14
N PRO A 251 27.41 4.53 12.00
CA PRO A 251 27.48 4.33 13.45
C PRO A 251 26.92 2.96 13.90
N SER A 252 25.95 2.43 13.16
CA SER A 252 25.33 1.13 13.42
C SER A 252 26.01 -0.04 12.70
N SER A 253 27.15 0.17 12.03
CA SER A 253 27.88 -0.89 11.33
C SER A 253 28.44 -1.92 12.33
N GLN A 254 28.13 -3.21 12.12
CA GLN A 254 28.55 -4.29 13.00
C GLN A 254 29.35 -5.39 12.28
N ALA A 255 29.34 -5.40 10.94
CA ALA A 255 30.06 -6.37 10.13
C ALA A 255 30.33 -5.80 8.73
N ILE A 256 31.10 -6.55 7.94
CA ILE A 256 31.26 -6.35 6.49
C ILE A 256 30.81 -7.65 5.82
N SER A 257 29.89 -7.59 4.87
CA SER A 257 29.49 -8.75 4.08
C SER A 257 30.27 -8.83 2.76
N VAL A 258 30.67 -10.05 2.39
CA VAL A 258 31.35 -10.40 1.13
C VAL A 258 30.60 -11.54 0.44
N GLY A 259 30.69 -11.63 -0.87
CA GLY A 259 30.10 -12.74 -1.63
C GLY A 259 31.04 -13.95 -1.64
N ALA A 260 30.56 -15.15 -1.27
CA ALA A 260 31.37 -16.36 -1.15
C ALA A 260 32.21 -16.68 -2.41
N GLU A 261 31.57 -16.62 -3.57
CA GLU A 261 32.15 -16.95 -4.87
C GLU A 261 32.71 -15.73 -5.62
N VAL A 262 32.63 -14.54 -5.03
CA VAL A 262 33.19 -13.33 -5.61
C VAL A 262 34.71 -13.32 -5.44
N ASP A 263 35.44 -12.96 -6.51
CA ASP A 263 36.89 -12.80 -6.47
C ASP A 263 37.24 -11.42 -5.91
N TYR A 264 38.10 -11.41 -4.89
CA TYR A 264 38.62 -10.22 -4.24
C TYR A 264 40.12 -10.08 -4.51
N VAL A 265 40.57 -8.86 -4.62
CA VAL A 265 41.98 -8.51 -4.87
C VAL A 265 42.53 -7.68 -3.75
N LEU A 266 43.82 -7.93 -3.46
CA LEU A 266 44.64 -7.06 -2.62
C LEU A 266 45.39 -6.11 -3.54
N VAL A 267 45.17 -4.81 -3.39
CA VAL A 267 45.66 -3.78 -4.28
C VAL A 267 46.55 -2.79 -3.52
N GLN A 268 47.77 -2.57 -3.99
CA GLN A 268 48.62 -1.52 -3.49
C GLN A 268 48.27 -0.17 -4.11
N ILE A 269 48.13 0.83 -3.29
CA ILE A 269 47.93 2.22 -3.67
C ILE A 269 48.90 3.12 -2.90
N ASN A 270 49.15 4.32 -3.43
CA ASN A 270 49.84 5.41 -2.73
C ASN A 270 48.77 6.50 -2.43
N GLY A 271 48.23 6.47 -1.22
CA GLY A 271 47.27 7.46 -0.75
C GLY A 271 47.93 8.68 -0.15
N GLU A 272 47.15 9.69 0.25
CA GLU A 272 47.63 10.92 0.90
C GLU A 272 48.43 10.65 2.19
N ASN A 273 48.13 9.52 2.86
CA ASN A 273 48.78 9.12 4.12
C ASN A 273 49.93 8.11 3.93
N GLY A 274 50.43 7.93 2.69
CA GLY A 274 51.45 6.95 2.35
C GLY A 274 50.92 5.68 1.70
N PRO A 275 51.78 4.64 1.57
CA PRO A 275 51.34 3.37 0.96
C PRO A 275 50.28 2.68 1.78
N GLN A 276 49.25 2.17 1.08
CA GLN A 276 48.13 1.44 1.66
C GLN A 276 47.76 0.27 0.76
N ARG A 277 47.11 -0.75 1.34
CA ARG A 277 46.55 -1.90 0.60
C ARG A 277 45.07 -1.93 0.79
N LEU A 278 44.35 -2.06 -0.32
CA LEU A 278 42.89 -2.15 -0.33
C LEU A 278 42.43 -3.54 -0.73
N ILE A 279 41.35 -4.02 -0.11
CA ILE A 279 40.63 -5.23 -0.49
C ILE A 279 39.31 -4.81 -1.08
N CYS A 280 39.05 -5.18 -2.36
CA CYS A 280 37.80 -4.98 -3.05
C CYS A 280 37.57 -6.08 -4.09
N SER A 281 36.37 -6.17 -4.67
CA SER A 281 36.08 -7.12 -5.76
C SER A 281 36.93 -6.85 -6.99
N GLU A 282 37.47 -7.91 -7.59
CA GLU A 282 38.25 -7.83 -8.84
C GLU A 282 37.45 -7.21 -9.98
N LEU A 283 36.18 -7.59 -10.11
CA LEU A 283 35.28 -7.08 -11.16
C LEU A 283 35.01 -5.56 -11.04
N LEU A 284 35.09 -5.01 -9.83
CA LEU A 284 34.83 -3.61 -9.56
C LEU A 284 36.11 -2.76 -9.45
N LEU A 285 37.29 -3.38 -9.51
CA LEU A 285 38.55 -2.72 -9.26
C LEU A 285 38.74 -1.44 -10.10
N GLU A 286 38.54 -1.50 -11.39
CA GLU A 286 38.72 -0.35 -12.29
C GLU A 286 37.79 0.81 -11.93
N SER A 287 36.52 0.51 -11.68
CA SER A 287 35.53 1.52 -11.29
C SER A 287 35.79 2.10 -9.90
N VAL A 288 36.32 1.30 -8.98
CA VAL A 288 36.75 1.74 -7.64
C VAL A 288 37.93 2.71 -7.78
N MET A 289 38.97 2.33 -8.54
CA MET A 289 40.15 3.19 -8.72
C MET A 289 39.82 4.51 -9.41
N GLN A 290 38.93 4.47 -10.41
CA GLN A 290 38.41 5.67 -11.06
C GLN A 290 37.69 6.59 -10.07
N ARG A 291 36.81 6.03 -9.21
CA ARG A 291 36.06 6.79 -8.19
C ARG A 291 36.95 7.37 -7.10
N LEU A 292 38.02 6.66 -6.74
CA LEU A 292 39.07 7.13 -5.81
C LEU A 292 40.07 8.12 -6.46
N GLU A 293 39.93 8.36 -7.77
CA GLU A 293 40.87 9.19 -8.55
C GLU A 293 42.32 8.68 -8.53
N ILE A 294 42.51 7.35 -8.38
CA ILE A 294 43.84 6.69 -8.31
C ILE A 294 44.17 6.10 -9.69
N GLN A 295 45.24 6.58 -10.30
CA GLN A 295 45.72 6.11 -11.60
C GLN A 295 46.87 5.08 -11.46
N ASP A 296 47.69 5.18 -10.41
CA ASP A 296 48.83 4.28 -10.18
C ASP A 296 48.49 3.31 -9.04
N TYR A 297 48.20 2.09 -9.40
CA TYR A 297 47.89 1.00 -8.47
C TYR A 297 48.44 -0.34 -8.97
N GLN A 298 48.68 -1.25 -8.05
CA GLN A 298 49.16 -2.59 -8.37
C GLN A 298 48.31 -3.67 -7.71
N GLN A 299 47.74 -4.55 -8.47
CA GLN A 299 47.10 -5.77 -7.97
C GLN A 299 48.21 -6.73 -7.47
N LEU A 300 48.19 -7.06 -6.19
CA LEU A 300 49.21 -7.83 -5.54
C LEU A 300 48.86 -9.33 -5.44
N ALA A 301 47.62 -9.63 -5.08
CA ALA A 301 47.14 -10.98 -4.85
C ALA A 301 45.62 -11.06 -5.05
N ARG A 302 45.08 -12.28 -5.06
CA ARG A 302 43.68 -12.58 -5.27
C ARG A 302 43.23 -13.72 -4.37
N CYS A 303 41.97 -13.65 -3.89
CA CYS A 303 41.30 -14.73 -3.17
C CYS A 303 39.80 -14.74 -3.47
N GLN A 304 39.09 -15.81 -3.06
CA GLN A 304 37.63 -15.80 -3.06
C GLN A 304 37.08 -15.27 -1.74
N GLY A 305 35.87 -14.67 -1.77
CA GLY A 305 35.27 -14.08 -0.59
C GLY A 305 35.06 -15.06 0.57
N GLN A 306 34.82 -16.33 0.29
CA GLN A 306 34.75 -17.37 1.31
C GLN A 306 36.01 -17.45 2.17
N GLN A 307 37.19 -17.10 1.62
CA GLN A 307 38.48 -17.13 2.34
C GLN A 307 38.67 -15.90 3.27
N LEU A 308 37.84 -14.87 3.10
CA LEU A 308 37.85 -13.67 3.94
C LEU A 308 36.92 -13.80 5.16
N GLU A 309 36.11 -14.86 5.23
CA GLU A 309 35.16 -15.09 6.31
C GLU A 309 35.86 -15.11 7.68
N ASN A 310 35.24 -14.47 8.67
CA ASN A 310 35.74 -14.37 10.05
C ASN A 310 37.09 -13.60 10.22
N ILE A 311 37.54 -12.84 9.21
CA ILE A 311 38.56 -11.82 9.42
C ILE A 311 37.90 -10.65 10.18
N ILE A 312 38.63 -10.04 11.09
CA ILE A 312 38.12 -8.92 11.88
C ILE A 312 38.80 -7.64 11.42
N ALA A 313 38.03 -6.69 10.92
CA ALA A 313 38.43 -5.32 10.69
C ALA A 313 38.06 -4.42 11.89
N ARG A 314 38.52 -3.19 11.91
CA ARG A 314 38.17 -2.18 12.89
C ARG A 314 37.13 -1.23 12.34
N HIS A 315 36.15 -0.86 13.16
CA HIS A 315 35.22 0.21 12.83
C HIS A 315 35.96 1.52 12.54
N PRO A 316 35.53 2.33 11.55
CA PRO A 316 36.31 3.49 11.10
C PRO A 316 36.48 4.60 12.15
N PHE A 317 35.62 4.64 13.19
CA PHE A 317 35.72 5.68 14.25
C PHE A 317 35.27 5.20 15.64
N TYR A 318 34.82 3.96 15.80
CA TYR A 318 34.52 3.37 17.13
C TYR A 318 35.54 2.28 17.46
N GLU A 319 35.78 2.05 18.76
CA GLU A 319 36.51 0.88 19.23
C GLU A 319 35.57 -0.36 19.19
N ARG A 320 35.30 -0.83 17.97
CA ARG A 320 34.44 -1.98 17.71
C ARG A 320 35.08 -2.89 16.67
N ASP A 321 35.06 -4.18 16.96
CA ASP A 321 35.43 -5.24 16.03
C ASP A 321 34.36 -5.45 14.99
N ILE A 322 34.75 -5.55 13.73
CA ILE A 322 33.89 -5.69 12.57
C ILE A 322 34.26 -6.99 11.85
N PRO A 323 33.56 -8.11 12.14
CA PRO A 323 33.81 -9.36 11.47
C PRO A 323 33.37 -9.31 10.00
N VAL A 324 34.09 -10.02 9.16
CA VAL A 324 33.71 -10.28 7.76
C VAL A 324 32.79 -11.49 7.71
N LEU A 325 31.62 -11.31 7.09
CA LEU A 325 30.58 -12.33 6.94
C LEU A 325 30.41 -12.70 5.46
N VAL A 326 29.97 -13.90 5.19
CA VAL A 326 29.56 -14.30 3.84
C VAL A 326 28.05 -14.06 3.71
N GLY A 327 27.66 -13.31 2.67
CA GLY A 327 26.26 -12.95 2.41
C GLY A 327 25.88 -13.08 0.95
N ASP A 328 24.78 -13.77 0.67
CA ASP A 328 24.27 -13.99 -0.70
C ASP A 328 23.76 -12.71 -1.39
N HIS A 329 23.51 -11.66 -0.61
CA HIS A 329 23.03 -10.35 -1.12
C HIS A 329 24.14 -9.48 -1.73
N VAL A 330 25.40 -9.88 -1.58
CA VAL A 330 26.53 -9.12 -2.11
C VAL A 330 26.58 -9.30 -3.63
N THR A 331 26.43 -8.18 -4.36
CA THR A 331 26.53 -8.14 -5.82
C THR A 331 27.76 -7.41 -6.29
N THR A 332 28.09 -7.54 -7.57
CA THR A 332 29.19 -6.85 -8.23
C THR A 332 28.73 -5.85 -9.30
N ASP A 333 27.49 -5.37 -9.18
CA ASP A 333 26.90 -4.40 -10.10
C ASP A 333 27.36 -2.97 -9.81
N ALA A 334 27.65 -2.69 -8.53
CA ALA A 334 28.10 -1.38 -8.04
C ALA A 334 28.90 -1.52 -6.73
N GLY A 335 29.52 -0.43 -6.30
CA GLY A 335 30.22 -0.36 -5.01
C GLY A 335 31.65 -0.89 -5.05
N THR A 336 32.00 -1.76 -4.11
CA THR A 336 33.35 -2.33 -3.92
C THR A 336 33.35 -3.86 -3.82
N GLY A 337 32.17 -4.49 -3.75
CA GLY A 337 32.04 -5.91 -3.43
C GLY A 337 32.13 -6.22 -1.92
N CYS A 338 32.47 -5.22 -1.10
CA CYS A 338 32.40 -5.31 0.36
C CYS A 338 31.27 -4.38 0.84
N VAL A 339 30.29 -4.93 1.54
CA VAL A 339 29.10 -4.20 2.00
C VAL A 339 29.18 -4.05 3.52
N HIS A 340 29.14 -2.79 4.03
CA HIS A 340 29.01 -2.61 5.47
C HIS A 340 27.63 -3.10 5.91
N THR A 341 27.58 -3.84 7.00
CA THR A 341 26.39 -4.54 7.46
C THR A 341 25.89 -3.91 8.75
N ALA A 342 24.72 -3.27 8.67
CA ALA A 342 24.04 -2.62 9.78
C ALA A 342 22.66 -3.28 10.00
N PRO A 343 22.53 -4.31 10.86
CA PRO A 343 21.31 -5.10 11.03
C PRO A 343 20.06 -4.30 11.39
N ASP A 344 20.21 -3.10 11.93
CA ASP A 344 19.12 -2.19 12.25
C ASP A 344 18.47 -1.56 11.01
N HIS A 345 19.23 -1.45 9.90
CA HIS A 345 18.91 -0.56 8.79
C HIS A 345 18.82 -1.26 7.43
N GLY A 346 18.83 -2.58 7.40
CA GLY A 346 18.67 -3.40 6.18
C GLY A 346 18.13 -4.78 6.49
N MET A 347 17.16 -5.28 5.69
CA MET A 347 16.63 -6.63 5.86
C MET A 347 17.65 -7.71 5.53
N GLU A 348 18.44 -7.51 4.48
CA GLU A 348 19.50 -8.43 4.07
C GLU A 348 20.61 -8.45 5.12
N ASP A 349 21.01 -7.28 5.63
CA ASP A 349 21.94 -7.12 6.73
C ASP A 349 21.46 -7.85 8.00
N PHE A 350 20.16 -7.70 8.31
CA PHE A 350 19.56 -8.36 9.47
C PHE A 350 19.57 -9.88 9.33
N VAL A 351 19.26 -10.41 8.16
CA VAL A 351 19.23 -11.87 7.92
C VAL A 351 20.62 -12.46 8.04
N VAL A 352 21.62 -11.88 7.38
CA VAL A 352 23.00 -12.37 7.46
C VAL A 352 23.56 -12.23 8.89
N ALA A 353 23.37 -11.10 9.53
CA ALA A 353 23.85 -10.85 10.89
C ALA A 353 23.21 -11.84 11.90
N LYS A 354 21.93 -12.12 11.78
CA LYS A 354 21.24 -13.12 12.61
C LYS A 354 21.81 -14.52 12.44
N HIS A 355 22.21 -14.90 11.22
CA HIS A 355 22.87 -16.20 10.97
C HIS A 355 24.17 -16.33 11.75
N TYR A 356 24.92 -15.23 11.90
CA TYR A 356 26.17 -15.17 12.66
C TYR A 356 25.97 -14.77 14.14
N GLY A 357 24.72 -14.70 14.64
CA GLY A 357 24.44 -14.36 16.03
C GLY A 357 24.64 -12.88 16.39
N ILE A 358 24.73 -11.99 15.40
CA ILE A 358 24.87 -10.54 15.60
C ILE A 358 23.47 -9.93 15.72
N GLY A 359 23.22 -9.19 16.81
CA GLY A 359 21.98 -8.49 17.09
C GLY A 359 21.96 -7.07 16.55
N THR A 360 20.92 -6.31 16.96
CA THR A 360 20.71 -4.91 16.61
C THR A 360 21.18 -3.97 17.73
N LEU A 361 21.55 -2.74 17.39
CA LEU A 361 22.05 -1.73 18.34
C LEU A 361 20.98 -0.72 18.77
N ASN A 362 19.96 -0.48 17.94
CA ASN A 362 18.83 0.44 18.20
C ASN A 362 19.25 1.90 18.48
N TYR A 363 20.21 2.39 17.75
CA TYR A 363 20.75 3.74 17.91
C TYR A 363 19.78 4.86 17.50
N ILE A 364 18.75 4.55 16.70
CA ILE A 364 17.81 5.54 16.16
C ILE A 364 16.47 5.45 16.89
N LEU A 365 16.05 6.57 17.49
CA LEU A 365 14.76 6.71 18.16
C LEU A 365 13.59 6.87 17.15
N ASP A 366 12.35 6.80 17.64
CA ASP A 366 11.13 6.90 16.82
C ASP A 366 11.05 8.21 16.02
N ASN A 367 11.59 9.29 16.56
CA ASN A 367 11.62 10.62 15.95
C ASN A 367 12.83 10.84 15.01
N GLY A 368 13.63 9.81 14.76
CA GLY A 368 14.81 9.88 13.90
C GLY A 368 16.06 10.52 14.51
N LEU A 369 16.05 10.77 15.81
CA LEU A 369 17.25 11.22 16.53
C LEU A 369 18.11 10.02 16.93
N PHE A 370 19.42 10.19 16.91
CA PHE A 370 20.33 9.28 17.58
C PHE A 370 20.10 9.35 19.10
N ALA A 371 20.07 8.19 19.76
CA ALA A 371 19.89 8.10 21.20
C ALA A 371 21.03 8.80 21.96
N ASP A 372 20.74 9.21 23.20
CA ASP A 372 21.65 10.04 24.00
C ASP A 372 22.97 9.34 24.38
N ASP A 373 23.01 8.01 24.33
CA ASP A 373 24.17 7.16 24.60
C ASP A 373 25.01 6.85 23.36
N VAL A 374 24.64 7.34 22.18
CA VAL A 374 25.40 7.14 20.95
C VAL A 374 26.54 8.14 20.86
N ALA A 375 27.75 7.67 21.07
CA ALA A 375 28.95 8.51 21.01
C ALA A 375 29.05 9.25 19.65
N LEU A 376 29.54 10.49 19.67
CA LEU A 376 29.73 11.40 18.54
C LEU A 376 28.46 11.95 17.89
N PHE A 377 27.32 11.24 17.95
CA PHE A 377 26.13 11.61 17.17
C PHE A 377 24.88 11.77 18.02
N ALA A 378 24.93 11.66 19.37
CA ALA A 378 23.83 11.81 20.29
C ALA A 378 22.97 13.05 19.98
N GLY A 379 21.65 12.86 19.88
CA GLY A 379 20.67 13.92 19.62
C GLY A 379 20.68 14.50 18.20
N GLN A 380 21.56 14.05 17.31
CA GLN A 380 21.54 14.45 15.90
C GLN A 380 20.46 13.69 15.13
N HIS A 381 19.90 14.32 14.10
CA HIS A 381 18.80 13.76 13.33
C HIS A 381 19.33 13.06 12.06
N VAL A 382 18.82 11.86 11.74
CA VAL A 382 19.25 11.02 10.60
C VAL A 382 19.25 11.74 9.24
N TYR A 383 18.40 12.74 9.03
CA TYR A 383 18.37 13.52 7.78
C TYR A 383 19.40 14.67 7.74
N LYS A 384 20.19 14.86 8.80
CA LYS A 384 21.14 15.99 8.91
C LYS A 384 22.53 15.57 9.39
N VAL A 385 22.69 14.31 9.78
CA VAL A 385 23.92 13.82 10.41
C VAL A 385 25.03 13.50 9.40
N ASP A 386 24.70 13.37 8.11
CA ASP A 386 25.66 12.93 7.09
C ASP A 386 26.95 13.78 7.09
N ASP A 387 26.83 15.11 7.16
CA ASP A 387 28.00 15.99 7.19
C ASP A 387 28.90 15.74 8.42
N SER A 388 28.28 15.49 9.59
CA SER A 388 29.02 15.14 10.81
C SER A 388 29.72 13.80 10.69
N VAL A 389 29.11 12.81 10.05
CA VAL A 389 29.74 11.51 9.80
C VAL A 389 30.93 11.65 8.86
N LEU A 390 30.78 12.46 7.80
CA LEU A 390 31.88 12.73 6.87
C LEU A 390 33.05 13.43 7.55
N GLU A 391 32.78 14.37 8.47
CA GLU A 391 33.84 15.08 9.23
C GLU A 391 34.61 14.10 10.13
N VAL A 392 33.89 13.26 10.90
CA VAL A 392 34.49 12.23 11.75
C VAL A 392 35.32 11.23 10.93
N LEU A 393 34.86 10.81 9.76
CA LEU A 393 35.62 9.92 8.88
C LEU A 393 36.90 10.57 8.36
N ARG A 394 36.87 11.89 8.05
CA ARG A 394 38.10 12.65 7.66
C ARG A 394 39.10 12.76 8.81
N GLU A 395 38.62 13.09 10.01
CA GLU A 395 39.47 13.17 11.21
C GLU A 395 40.20 11.85 11.50
N HIS A 396 39.50 10.72 11.31
CA HIS A 396 40.05 9.38 11.48
C HIS A 396 40.80 8.86 10.24
N LYS A 397 40.90 9.67 9.16
CA LYS A 397 41.53 9.29 7.88
C LYS A 397 40.96 8.02 7.26
N ARG A 398 39.65 7.82 7.36
CA ARG A 398 38.93 6.65 6.85
C ARG A 398 38.08 6.95 5.64
N LEU A 399 37.80 8.21 5.32
CA LEU A 399 37.09 8.62 4.10
C LEU A 399 38.04 8.56 2.91
N MET A 400 37.78 7.68 1.95
CA MET A 400 38.60 7.50 0.76
C MET A 400 38.07 8.31 -0.43
N SER A 401 36.75 8.42 -0.56
CA SER A 401 36.07 9.20 -1.61
C SER A 401 34.75 9.73 -1.11
N CYS A 402 34.31 10.87 -1.65
CA CYS A 402 33.02 11.46 -1.36
C CYS A 402 32.45 12.13 -2.61
N GLY A 403 31.26 11.73 -3.02
CA GLY A 403 30.53 12.28 -4.15
C GLY A 403 29.04 12.42 -3.88
N GLN A 404 28.27 12.66 -4.93
CA GLN A 404 26.83 12.68 -4.89
C GLN A 404 26.27 11.73 -5.94
N PHE A 405 25.16 11.08 -5.61
CA PHE A 405 24.49 10.10 -6.46
C PHE A 405 22.98 10.30 -6.43
N VAL A 406 22.37 10.35 -7.61
CA VAL A 406 20.91 10.41 -7.76
C VAL A 406 20.38 8.99 -7.94
N HIS A 407 19.52 8.57 -7.06
CA HIS A 407 18.93 7.24 -7.10
C HIS A 407 17.47 7.24 -6.64
N SER A 408 16.76 6.17 -7.00
CA SER A 408 15.39 5.93 -6.53
C SER A 408 15.43 5.58 -5.04
N TYR A 409 14.74 6.36 -4.21
CA TYR A 409 14.73 6.23 -2.75
C TYR A 409 13.31 6.10 -2.21
N ALA A 410 13.14 5.23 -1.21
CA ALA A 410 11.85 5.00 -0.57
C ALA A 410 11.35 6.24 0.19
N HIS A 411 10.12 6.65 -0.08
CA HIS A 411 9.42 7.77 0.56
C HIS A 411 8.07 7.32 1.12
N CYS A 412 7.66 7.96 2.18
CA CYS A 412 6.31 7.78 2.71
C CYS A 412 5.28 8.31 1.72
N TRP A 413 4.32 7.47 1.31
CA TRP A 413 3.28 7.82 0.35
C TRP A 413 2.47 9.06 0.73
N ARG A 414 2.37 9.36 2.04
CA ARG A 414 1.55 10.45 2.56
C ARG A 414 2.35 11.70 2.90
N THR A 415 3.44 11.57 3.66
CA THR A 415 4.26 12.72 4.07
C THR A 415 5.22 13.16 2.98
N LYS A 416 5.45 12.31 1.96
CA LYS A 416 6.42 12.54 0.88
C LYS A 416 7.84 12.76 1.39
N THR A 417 8.14 12.28 2.58
CA THR A 417 9.48 12.35 3.19
C THR A 417 10.21 11.02 3.02
N PRO A 418 11.55 11.04 2.95
CA PRO A 418 12.34 9.82 2.89
C PRO A 418 12.02 8.88 4.05
N LEU A 419 12.07 7.59 3.79
CA LEU A 419 11.94 6.55 4.82
C LEU A 419 13.33 6.09 5.28
N ILE A 420 13.36 5.51 6.45
CA ILE A 420 14.51 4.73 6.94
C ILE A 420 14.07 3.30 7.21
N TYR A 421 15.01 2.36 7.22
CA TYR A 421 14.80 1.07 7.88
C TYR A 421 15.19 1.21 9.35
N ARG A 422 14.36 0.65 10.24
CA ARG A 422 14.59 0.66 11.67
C ARG A 422 14.12 -0.66 12.29
N ALA A 423 15.01 -1.34 13.00
CA ALA A 423 14.63 -2.52 13.76
C ALA A 423 13.78 -2.10 14.98
N THR A 424 12.60 -2.69 15.10
CA THR A 424 11.64 -2.39 16.17
C THR A 424 10.69 -3.56 16.38
N PRO A 425 10.18 -3.78 17.61
CA PRO A 425 9.18 -4.81 17.85
C PRO A 425 7.90 -4.48 17.09
N GLN A 426 7.43 -5.38 16.25
CA GLN A 426 6.22 -5.22 15.45
C GLN A 426 5.42 -6.52 15.40
N TRP A 427 4.15 -6.41 15.00
CA TRP A 427 3.27 -7.55 14.73
C TRP A 427 3.19 -7.79 13.22
N PHE A 428 3.32 -9.06 12.84
CA PHE A 428 3.33 -9.48 11.45
C PHE A 428 2.33 -10.61 11.22
N ILE A 429 1.72 -10.60 10.04
CA ILE A 429 1.15 -11.81 9.45
C ILE A 429 2.29 -12.49 8.71
N SER A 430 2.70 -13.66 9.21
CA SER A 430 3.80 -14.43 8.61
C SER A 430 3.36 -15.09 7.32
N MET A 431 4.13 -14.90 6.27
CA MET A 431 3.85 -15.52 4.96
C MET A 431 4.30 -16.98 4.91
N ASP A 432 5.34 -17.35 5.64
CA ASP A 432 5.89 -18.70 5.65
C ASP A 432 5.14 -19.63 6.61
N LYS A 433 4.72 -19.10 7.77
CA LYS A 433 4.14 -19.91 8.82
C LYS A 433 2.83 -20.55 8.35
N ASN A 434 2.70 -21.85 8.59
CA ASN A 434 1.55 -22.67 8.16
C ASN A 434 1.24 -22.60 6.64
N GLY A 435 2.24 -22.25 5.83
CA GLY A 435 2.14 -22.28 4.36
C GLY A 435 1.20 -21.23 3.77
N LEU A 436 1.00 -20.09 4.45
CA LEU A 436 0.08 -19.04 4.01
C LEU A 436 0.37 -18.57 2.58
N LEU A 437 1.62 -18.27 2.26
CA LEU A 437 2.03 -17.81 0.93
C LEU A 437 1.75 -18.85 -0.15
N ALA A 438 2.09 -20.13 0.12
CA ALA A 438 1.83 -21.23 -0.82
C ALA A 438 0.33 -21.40 -1.08
N SER A 439 -0.49 -21.31 -0.03
CA SER A 439 -1.96 -21.39 -0.12
C SER A 439 -2.54 -20.21 -0.90
N ALA A 440 -2.03 -18.99 -0.68
CA ALA A 440 -2.44 -17.80 -1.43
C ALA A 440 -2.11 -17.92 -2.93
N LYS A 441 -0.91 -18.38 -3.29
CA LYS A 441 -0.51 -18.65 -4.68
C LYS A 441 -1.39 -19.71 -5.34
N ALA A 442 -1.75 -20.77 -4.60
CA ALA A 442 -2.66 -21.80 -5.10
C ALA A 442 -4.09 -21.25 -5.34
N ALA A 443 -4.58 -20.40 -4.44
CA ALA A 443 -5.89 -19.80 -4.56
C ALA A 443 -6.03 -18.85 -5.76
N VAL A 444 -4.99 -18.08 -6.10
CA VAL A 444 -4.94 -17.17 -7.27
C VAL A 444 -5.28 -17.90 -8.57
N LYS A 445 -4.86 -19.17 -8.73
CA LYS A 445 -5.11 -19.98 -9.93
C LYS A 445 -6.58 -20.37 -10.11
N ASN A 446 -7.38 -20.28 -9.07
CA ASN A 446 -8.81 -20.61 -9.08
C ASN A 446 -9.70 -19.36 -9.23
N VAL A 447 -9.10 -18.18 -9.38
CA VAL A 447 -9.81 -16.90 -9.57
C VAL A 447 -9.82 -16.53 -11.05
N SER A 448 -10.96 -16.02 -11.55
CA SER A 448 -11.05 -15.49 -12.91
C SER A 448 -10.53 -14.06 -12.95
N TRP A 449 -9.51 -13.80 -13.79
CA TRP A 449 -8.89 -12.49 -13.90
C TRP A 449 -9.29 -11.77 -15.17
N HIS A 450 -9.75 -10.53 -15.05
CA HIS A 450 -10.15 -9.67 -16.16
C HIS A 450 -9.45 -8.29 -16.04
N PRO A 451 -8.51 -7.96 -16.91
CA PRO A 451 -7.86 -8.79 -17.94
C PRO A 451 -6.99 -9.93 -17.38
N GLU A 452 -6.68 -10.92 -18.21
CA GLU A 452 -5.89 -12.11 -17.83
C GLU A 452 -4.51 -11.76 -17.25
N TRP A 453 -3.87 -10.67 -17.68
CA TRP A 453 -2.59 -10.22 -17.13
C TRP A 453 -2.62 -9.94 -15.63
N GLY A 454 -3.79 -9.71 -15.06
CA GLY A 454 -3.98 -9.49 -13.62
C GLY A 454 -3.47 -10.65 -12.78
N GLN A 455 -3.60 -11.90 -13.27
CA GLN A 455 -3.08 -13.08 -12.60
C GLN A 455 -1.55 -13.03 -12.47
N ALA A 456 -0.84 -12.85 -13.57
CA ALA A 456 0.62 -12.80 -13.56
C ALA A 456 1.15 -11.66 -12.68
N ARG A 457 0.41 -10.53 -12.62
CA ARG A 457 0.77 -9.40 -11.79
C ARG A 457 0.66 -9.70 -10.29
N ILE A 458 -0.42 -10.33 -9.84
CA ILE A 458 -0.58 -10.69 -8.42
C ILE A 458 0.39 -11.82 -8.03
N GLU A 459 0.62 -12.81 -8.90
CA GLU A 459 1.59 -13.87 -8.68
C GLU A 459 3.00 -13.31 -8.47
N GLY A 460 3.46 -12.42 -9.35
CA GLY A 460 4.77 -11.76 -9.21
C GLY A 460 4.92 -10.92 -7.93
N MET A 461 3.84 -10.34 -7.43
CA MET A 461 3.84 -9.62 -6.15
C MET A 461 3.86 -10.57 -4.96
N LEU A 462 3.25 -11.75 -5.07
CA LEU A 462 3.29 -12.77 -4.03
C LEU A 462 4.64 -13.49 -3.98
N ASP A 463 5.34 -13.65 -5.12
CA ASP A 463 6.62 -14.36 -5.18
C ASP A 463 7.67 -13.82 -4.19
N ASN A 464 7.71 -12.51 -4.04
CA ASN A 464 8.64 -11.82 -3.17
C ASN A 464 7.93 -11.14 -1.97
N SER A 465 6.74 -11.63 -1.57
CA SER A 465 5.99 -10.99 -0.50
C SER A 465 6.64 -11.26 0.86
N PRO A 466 7.15 -10.23 1.54
CA PRO A 466 7.64 -10.37 2.92
C PRO A 466 6.48 -10.61 3.89
N ASP A 467 6.81 -10.96 5.13
CA ASP A 467 5.84 -10.91 6.23
C ASP A 467 5.20 -9.52 6.29
N TRP A 468 3.90 -9.48 6.42
CA TRP A 468 3.15 -8.23 6.43
C TRP A 468 3.15 -7.59 7.83
N CYS A 469 3.86 -6.48 8.00
CA CYS A 469 3.84 -5.68 9.21
C CYS A 469 2.46 -4.99 9.37
N ILE A 470 1.67 -5.44 10.35
CA ILE A 470 0.30 -4.94 10.59
C ILE A 470 0.19 -3.95 11.74
N SER A 471 1.23 -3.76 12.56
CA SER A 471 1.22 -2.83 13.69
C SER A 471 1.62 -1.42 13.28
N ARG A 472 0.91 -0.43 13.82
CA ARG A 472 1.17 0.99 13.62
C ARG A 472 1.17 1.72 14.96
N GLN A 473 2.10 2.65 15.13
CA GLN A 473 2.20 3.53 16.29
C GLN A 473 1.31 4.77 16.06
N ARG A 474 -0.02 4.53 15.99
CA ARG A 474 -1.02 5.54 15.65
C ARG A 474 -2.02 5.77 16.77
N THR A 475 -2.67 6.93 16.75
CA THR A 475 -3.74 7.28 17.68
C THR A 475 -5.12 6.92 17.10
N TRP A 476 -5.29 7.01 15.78
CA TRP A 476 -6.55 6.76 15.09
C TRP A 476 -6.47 5.51 14.20
N GLY A 477 -7.02 4.41 14.68
CA GLY A 477 -7.06 3.10 14.02
C GLY A 477 -7.67 2.05 14.94
N VAL A 478 -8.05 0.90 14.37
CA VAL A 478 -8.50 -0.26 15.15
C VAL A 478 -7.32 -0.77 15.99
N PRO A 479 -7.46 -0.94 17.30
CA PRO A 479 -6.37 -1.39 18.15
C PRO A 479 -6.02 -2.86 17.92
N ILE A 480 -4.76 -3.22 18.12
CA ILE A 480 -4.33 -4.60 18.28
C ILE A 480 -4.73 -5.06 19.68
N ALA A 481 -5.96 -5.55 19.81
CA ALA A 481 -6.59 -5.86 21.09
C ALA A 481 -6.05 -7.16 21.71
N LEU A 482 -4.77 -7.19 22.02
CA LEU A 482 -4.05 -8.35 22.57
C LEU A 482 -3.42 -8.05 23.92
N PHE A 483 -3.36 -9.09 24.76
CA PHE A 483 -2.57 -9.11 25.98
C PHE A 483 -1.36 -10.01 25.78
N VAL A 484 -0.18 -9.51 26.13
CA VAL A 484 1.09 -10.21 25.89
C VAL A 484 1.92 -10.28 27.16
N HIS A 485 2.63 -11.38 27.32
CA HIS A 485 3.54 -11.56 28.44
C HIS A 485 4.71 -10.56 28.33
N LYS A 486 4.99 -9.86 29.42
CA LYS A 486 5.94 -8.72 29.46
C LYS A 486 7.35 -9.11 29.04
N GLN A 487 7.81 -10.30 29.37
CA GLN A 487 9.18 -10.76 29.08
C GLN A 487 9.26 -11.54 27.78
N SER A 488 8.40 -12.55 27.57
CA SER A 488 8.48 -13.41 26.38
C SER A 488 7.78 -12.82 25.16
N GLY A 489 6.83 -11.89 25.35
CA GLY A 489 6.00 -11.35 24.28
C GLY A 489 4.95 -12.33 23.73
N GLU A 490 4.80 -13.50 24.35
CA GLU A 490 3.79 -14.49 23.97
C GLU A 490 2.38 -14.01 24.30
N LEU A 491 1.41 -14.47 23.49
CA LEU A 491 0.01 -14.17 23.71
C LEU A 491 -0.51 -14.77 25.00
N HIS A 492 -1.46 -14.08 25.64
CA HIS A 492 -2.17 -14.60 26.81
C HIS A 492 -2.86 -15.93 26.45
N PRO A 493 -2.83 -16.97 27.33
CA PRO A 493 -3.45 -18.28 27.03
C PRO A 493 -4.94 -18.17 26.65
N ASN A 494 -5.67 -17.24 27.25
CA ASN A 494 -7.10 -17.01 27.00
C ASN A 494 -7.36 -15.97 25.87
N THR A 495 -6.42 -15.75 24.96
CA THR A 495 -6.51 -14.71 23.91
C THR A 495 -7.84 -14.76 23.15
N ALA A 496 -8.33 -15.94 22.75
CA ALA A 496 -9.57 -16.07 22.02
C ALA A 496 -10.79 -15.51 22.80
N GLN A 497 -10.86 -15.81 24.08
CA GLN A 497 -11.94 -15.29 24.96
C GLN A 497 -11.80 -13.80 25.20
N LEU A 498 -10.58 -13.32 25.41
CA LEU A 498 -10.30 -11.92 25.67
C LEU A 498 -10.61 -11.04 24.46
N ILE A 499 -10.29 -11.50 23.27
CA ILE A 499 -10.64 -10.82 22.00
C ILE A 499 -12.16 -10.67 21.89
N GLU A 500 -12.93 -11.71 22.15
CA GLU A 500 -14.40 -11.63 22.09
C GLU A 500 -14.96 -10.66 23.16
N GLN A 501 -14.43 -10.67 24.37
CA GLN A 501 -14.86 -9.73 25.41
C GLN A 501 -14.55 -8.27 25.03
N VAL A 502 -13.42 -8.02 24.39
CA VAL A 502 -13.08 -6.68 23.86
C VAL A 502 -13.97 -6.32 22.68
N ALA A 503 -14.19 -7.24 21.74
CA ALA A 503 -15.04 -7.01 20.58
C ALA A 503 -16.46 -6.62 20.99
N LEU A 504 -17.08 -7.30 21.96
CA LEU A 504 -18.39 -6.97 22.52
C LEU A 504 -18.44 -5.55 23.12
N ARG A 505 -17.37 -5.11 23.79
CA ARG A 505 -17.30 -3.74 24.30
C ARG A 505 -17.15 -2.71 23.18
N VAL A 506 -16.40 -3.07 22.13
CA VAL A 506 -16.20 -2.21 20.94
C VAL A 506 -17.49 -2.07 20.14
N GLU A 507 -18.34 -3.09 20.05
CA GLU A 507 -19.70 -2.98 19.45
C GLU A 507 -20.54 -1.89 20.10
N ASP A 508 -20.40 -1.68 21.40
CA ASP A 508 -21.18 -0.69 22.16
C ASP A 508 -20.54 0.70 22.14
N GLN A 509 -19.22 0.79 22.28
CA GLN A 509 -18.50 2.04 22.57
C GLN A 509 -17.47 2.44 21.48
N GLY A 510 -17.27 1.60 20.45
CA GLY A 510 -16.21 1.77 19.48
C GLY A 510 -14.83 1.48 20.06
N ILE A 511 -13.77 1.85 19.32
CA ILE A 511 -12.38 1.60 19.73
C ILE A 511 -11.97 2.22 21.06
N GLU A 512 -12.70 3.24 21.56
CA GLU A 512 -12.45 3.83 22.88
C GLU A 512 -12.53 2.77 23.99
N ALA A 513 -13.41 1.78 23.85
CA ALA A 513 -13.53 0.68 24.81
C ALA A 513 -12.21 -0.06 25.08
N TRP A 514 -11.31 -0.14 24.10
CA TRP A 514 -9.98 -0.71 24.31
C TRP A 514 -9.01 0.29 24.95
N PHE A 515 -9.00 1.53 24.46
CA PHE A 515 -8.03 2.50 24.93
C PHE A 515 -8.27 2.89 26.39
N GLU A 516 -9.52 2.98 26.81
CA GLU A 516 -9.92 3.31 28.19
C GLU A 516 -9.95 2.09 29.14
N LEU A 517 -9.86 0.86 28.58
CA LEU A 517 -9.89 -0.37 29.36
C LEU A 517 -8.70 -0.48 30.33
N GLU A 518 -8.98 -0.64 31.59
CA GLU A 518 -8.00 -1.06 32.57
C GLU A 518 -7.76 -2.58 32.43
N ALA A 519 -6.50 -2.99 32.19
CA ALA A 519 -6.17 -4.39 31.89
C ALA A 519 -6.68 -5.36 32.98
N ALA A 520 -6.60 -4.96 34.25
CA ALA A 520 -7.06 -5.77 35.38
C ALA A 520 -8.54 -6.17 35.30
N GLU A 521 -9.38 -5.41 34.58
CA GLU A 521 -10.80 -5.75 34.45
C GLU A 521 -11.04 -7.06 33.66
N LEU A 522 -10.13 -7.41 32.76
CA LEU A 522 -10.23 -8.61 31.93
C LEU A 522 -9.29 -9.73 32.37
N ILE A 523 -8.06 -9.39 32.80
CA ILE A 523 -7.03 -10.37 33.10
C ILE A 523 -6.72 -10.48 34.60
N GLY A 524 -7.38 -9.69 35.46
CA GLY A 524 -7.25 -9.81 36.92
C GLY A 524 -5.80 -9.75 37.39
N ASP A 525 -5.39 -10.74 38.18
CA ASP A 525 -4.03 -10.85 38.73
C ASP A 525 -2.95 -11.09 37.69
N ASP A 526 -3.32 -11.60 36.48
CA ASP A 526 -2.38 -11.82 35.39
C ASP A 526 -1.76 -10.52 34.86
N ILE A 527 -2.27 -9.34 35.30
CA ILE A 527 -1.63 -8.03 35.04
C ILE A 527 -0.18 -7.95 35.53
N ALA A 528 0.18 -8.81 36.52
CA ALA A 528 1.57 -8.91 36.99
C ALA A 528 2.53 -9.29 35.85
N ASP A 529 2.13 -10.23 34.99
CA ASP A 529 2.95 -10.82 33.96
C ASP A 529 2.58 -10.38 32.54
N TYR A 530 1.35 -9.89 32.33
CA TYR A 530 0.83 -9.48 31.02
C TYR A 530 0.57 -7.99 30.90
N GLN A 531 0.59 -7.48 29.68
CA GLN A 531 0.30 -6.08 29.36
C GLN A 531 -0.52 -5.96 28.07
N LYS A 532 -1.27 -4.86 27.95
CA LYS A 532 -1.98 -4.49 26.72
C LYS A 532 -0.99 -4.12 25.62
N VAL A 533 -1.30 -4.51 24.38
CA VAL A 533 -0.67 -3.93 23.18
C VAL A 533 -1.26 -2.53 22.94
N THR A 534 -0.42 -1.56 22.64
CA THR A 534 -0.82 -0.14 22.45
C THR A 534 -0.91 0.26 20.98
N ASP A 535 -0.39 -0.57 20.07
CA ASP A 535 -0.41 -0.31 18.64
C ASP A 535 -1.81 -0.45 18.04
N THR A 536 -2.01 0.22 16.91
CA THR A 536 -3.19 0.04 16.07
C THR A 536 -2.86 -0.83 14.85
N LEU A 537 -3.88 -1.32 14.18
CA LEU A 537 -3.75 -2.08 12.93
C LEU A 537 -3.42 -1.15 11.75
N ASP A 538 -2.75 -1.72 10.77
CA ASP A 538 -2.59 -1.15 9.44
C ASP A 538 -3.95 -0.94 8.79
N VAL A 539 -4.18 0.20 8.17
CA VAL A 539 -5.43 0.51 7.46
C VAL A 539 -5.74 -0.50 6.34
N TRP A 540 -4.71 -1.10 5.72
CA TRP A 540 -4.90 -2.17 4.76
C TRP A 540 -5.40 -3.47 5.38
N PHE A 541 -5.25 -3.63 6.69
CA PHE A 541 -5.88 -4.73 7.42
C PHE A 541 -7.38 -4.48 7.56
N ASP A 542 -7.80 -3.26 7.93
CA ASP A 542 -9.21 -2.90 8.08
C ASP A 542 -10.00 -3.18 6.79
N SER A 543 -9.51 -2.65 5.67
CA SER A 543 -10.11 -2.92 4.35
C SER A 543 -9.90 -4.36 3.89
N GLY A 544 -8.76 -4.96 4.24
CA GLY A 544 -8.42 -6.34 3.89
C GLY A 544 -9.34 -7.40 4.49
N VAL A 545 -9.93 -7.15 5.66
CA VAL A 545 -10.86 -8.09 6.33
C VAL A 545 -12.34 -7.81 6.07
N THR A 546 -12.66 -6.91 5.13
CA THR A 546 -14.07 -6.59 4.80
C THR A 546 -14.84 -7.79 4.22
N HIS A 547 -14.14 -8.78 3.68
CA HIS A 547 -14.76 -10.05 3.31
C HIS A 547 -15.36 -10.78 4.52
N GLU A 548 -14.81 -10.58 5.72
CA GLU A 548 -15.28 -11.16 6.98
C GLU A 548 -16.25 -10.20 7.69
N SER A 549 -15.82 -8.94 7.92
CA SER A 549 -16.57 -7.95 8.68
C SER A 549 -17.78 -7.36 7.92
N VAL A 550 -17.88 -7.57 6.61
CA VAL A 550 -18.99 -7.07 5.80
C VAL A 550 -19.67 -8.21 5.01
N VAL A 551 -18.92 -8.90 4.13
CA VAL A 551 -19.54 -9.90 3.23
C VAL A 551 -20.08 -11.10 4.01
N ASN A 552 -19.32 -11.61 4.96
CA ASN A 552 -19.71 -12.75 5.79
C ASN A 552 -20.67 -12.37 6.94
N ALA A 553 -20.56 -11.12 7.41
CA ALA A 553 -21.35 -10.64 8.56
C ALA A 553 -22.77 -10.20 8.19
N ARG A 554 -23.02 -9.78 6.94
CA ARG A 554 -24.33 -9.30 6.49
C ARG A 554 -25.15 -10.41 5.86
N GLY A 555 -26.35 -10.68 6.40
CA GLY A 555 -27.25 -11.73 5.94
C GLY A 555 -27.77 -11.56 4.51
N GLU A 556 -27.74 -10.34 3.96
CA GLU A 556 -28.09 -10.02 2.58
C GLU A 556 -26.95 -10.27 1.57
N LEU A 557 -25.75 -10.63 2.04
CA LEU A 557 -24.59 -10.91 1.19
C LEU A 557 -24.20 -12.40 1.29
N ARG A 558 -23.32 -12.84 0.42
CA ARG A 558 -22.83 -14.22 0.35
C ARG A 558 -21.31 -14.24 0.15
N TYR A 559 -20.62 -15.02 0.97
CA TYR A 559 -19.18 -15.29 0.84
C TYR A 559 -18.94 -16.56 -0.01
N PRO A 560 -17.89 -16.61 -0.85
CA PRO A 560 -17.09 -15.45 -1.29
C PRO A 560 -17.87 -14.54 -2.25
N ALA A 561 -17.40 -13.31 -2.43
CA ALA A 561 -17.95 -12.39 -3.41
C ALA A 561 -17.77 -12.93 -4.84
N ASP A 562 -18.70 -12.61 -5.75
CA ASP A 562 -18.57 -13.02 -7.15
C ASP A 562 -17.54 -12.16 -7.89
N LEU A 563 -17.42 -10.87 -7.52
CA LEU A 563 -16.52 -9.94 -8.19
C LEU A 563 -15.92 -8.91 -7.22
N TYR A 564 -14.59 -8.70 -7.33
CA TYR A 564 -13.88 -7.50 -6.89
C TYR A 564 -13.51 -6.68 -8.13
N LEU A 565 -13.72 -5.36 -8.08
CA LEU A 565 -13.41 -4.46 -9.19
C LEU A 565 -12.70 -3.23 -8.68
N GLU A 566 -11.43 -3.02 -9.06
CA GLU A 566 -10.64 -1.84 -8.70
C GLU A 566 -9.61 -1.48 -9.78
N GLY A 567 -8.85 -0.40 -9.54
CA GLY A 567 -7.74 0.00 -10.37
C GLY A 567 -6.53 -0.96 -10.27
N SER A 568 -5.62 -0.85 -11.22
CA SER A 568 -4.44 -1.70 -11.33
C SER A 568 -3.44 -1.57 -10.16
N ASP A 569 -3.50 -0.48 -9.40
CA ASP A 569 -2.73 -0.28 -8.16
C ASP A 569 -3.15 -1.23 -7.04
N GLN A 570 -4.40 -1.72 -7.06
CA GLN A 570 -4.93 -2.56 -5.99
C GLN A 570 -4.40 -4.00 -6.00
N HIS A 571 -3.61 -4.40 -6.99
CA HIS A 571 -2.83 -5.64 -6.92
C HIS A 571 -1.79 -5.60 -5.78
N ARG A 572 -1.23 -4.42 -5.47
CA ARG A 572 -0.34 -4.20 -4.32
C ARG A 572 -1.11 -3.75 -3.06
N GLY A 573 -2.39 -3.48 -3.17
CA GLY A 573 -3.27 -3.02 -2.10
C GLY A 573 -4.33 -4.03 -1.74
N TRP A 574 -5.60 -3.66 -1.94
CA TRP A 574 -6.77 -4.36 -1.44
C TRP A 574 -6.95 -5.79 -1.98
N PHE A 575 -6.63 -6.06 -3.25
CA PHE A 575 -6.71 -7.43 -3.77
C PHE A 575 -5.78 -8.36 -3.02
N GLN A 576 -4.57 -7.90 -2.70
CA GLN A 576 -3.57 -8.69 -1.99
C GLN A 576 -3.88 -8.80 -0.50
N SER A 577 -4.24 -7.70 0.18
CA SER A 577 -4.56 -7.71 1.62
C SER A 577 -5.78 -8.59 1.90
N SER A 578 -6.85 -8.47 1.09
CA SER A 578 -8.05 -9.32 1.19
C SER A 578 -7.71 -10.80 0.95
N LEU A 579 -6.86 -11.11 -0.03
CA LEU A 579 -6.45 -12.49 -0.30
C LEU A 579 -5.71 -13.09 0.89
N LYS A 580 -4.69 -12.39 1.40
CA LYS A 580 -3.87 -12.86 2.52
C LYS A 580 -4.70 -13.12 3.77
N THR A 581 -5.58 -12.19 4.14
CA THR A 581 -6.44 -12.33 5.31
C THR A 581 -7.50 -13.41 5.13
N ALA A 582 -8.09 -13.52 3.94
CA ALA A 582 -9.09 -14.56 3.66
C ALA A 582 -8.47 -15.97 3.69
N ILE A 583 -7.28 -16.15 3.13
CA ILE A 583 -6.55 -17.43 3.23
C ILE A 583 -6.17 -17.73 4.69
N ALA A 584 -5.68 -16.72 5.43
CA ALA A 584 -5.33 -16.89 6.83
C ALA A 584 -6.52 -17.24 7.74
N ILE A 585 -7.74 -16.78 7.40
CA ILE A 585 -8.96 -17.02 8.18
C ILE A 585 -9.72 -18.24 7.68
N ASN A 586 -9.99 -18.32 6.36
CA ASN A 586 -10.94 -19.24 5.76
C ASN A 586 -10.32 -20.28 4.81
N GLY A 587 -9.03 -20.15 4.51
CA GLY A 587 -8.31 -21.04 3.58
C GLY A 587 -8.71 -20.90 2.11
N THR A 588 -9.53 -19.92 1.76
CA THR A 588 -10.06 -19.69 0.39
C THR A 588 -9.99 -18.22 0.00
N ALA A 589 -9.90 -17.93 -1.33
CA ALA A 589 -9.95 -16.56 -1.81
C ALA A 589 -11.29 -15.90 -1.48
N PRO A 590 -11.31 -14.58 -1.19
CA PRO A 590 -12.54 -13.86 -0.83
C PRO A 590 -13.39 -13.50 -2.05
N TYR A 591 -12.92 -13.75 -3.24
CA TYR A 591 -13.54 -13.42 -4.52
C TYR A 591 -13.39 -14.55 -5.53
N LYS A 592 -14.38 -14.71 -6.41
CA LYS A 592 -14.36 -15.67 -7.54
C LYS A 592 -13.73 -15.06 -8.79
N ALA A 593 -13.88 -13.75 -8.96
CA ALA A 593 -13.33 -13.01 -10.09
C ALA A 593 -12.78 -11.66 -9.64
N VAL A 594 -11.78 -11.19 -10.36
CA VAL A 594 -11.21 -9.83 -10.21
C VAL A 594 -11.25 -9.13 -11.57
N LEU A 595 -11.85 -7.94 -11.59
CA LEU A 595 -11.79 -7.05 -12.73
C LEU A 595 -10.90 -5.85 -12.41
N THR A 596 -9.94 -5.60 -13.28
CA THR A 596 -8.97 -4.51 -13.11
C THR A 596 -9.13 -3.47 -14.19
N HIS A 597 -9.30 -2.20 -13.81
CA HIS A 597 -9.27 -1.09 -14.75
C HIS A 597 -7.95 -0.31 -14.68
N GLY A 598 -7.60 0.35 -15.79
CA GLY A 598 -6.45 1.23 -15.89
C GLY A 598 -6.66 2.56 -15.15
N PHE A 599 -5.60 3.37 -15.13
CA PHE A 599 -5.66 4.74 -14.61
C PHE A 599 -6.30 5.69 -15.63
N THR A 600 -6.84 6.79 -15.12
CA THR A 600 -7.24 7.91 -15.96
C THR A 600 -6.02 8.81 -16.22
N VAL A 601 -5.74 9.06 -17.50
CA VAL A 601 -4.59 9.83 -17.97
C VAL A 601 -5.04 10.98 -18.87
N ASP A 602 -4.21 12.00 -19.02
CA ASP A 602 -4.45 13.07 -19.99
C ASP A 602 -4.20 12.60 -21.44
N GLU A 603 -4.42 13.48 -22.42
CA GLU A 603 -4.25 13.19 -23.83
C GLU A 603 -2.81 12.80 -24.24
N TYR A 604 -1.84 13.06 -23.37
CA TYR A 604 -0.42 12.70 -23.53
C TYR A 604 -0.03 11.42 -22.75
N GLY A 605 -0.99 10.72 -22.18
CA GLY A 605 -0.72 9.51 -21.36
C GLY A 605 -0.15 9.82 -19.97
N ARG A 606 -0.21 11.08 -19.50
CA ARG A 606 0.34 11.45 -18.20
C ARG A 606 -0.72 11.33 -17.10
N LYS A 607 -0.33 10.79 -15.96
CA LYS A 607 -1.19 10.75 -14.76
C LYS A 607 -1.64 12.16 -14.37
N MET A 608 -2.92 12.29 -14.03
CA MET A 608 -3.48 13.57 -13.59
C MET A 608 -2.93 13.97 -12.22
N SER A 609 -2.44 15.20 -12.11
CA SER A 609 -2.00 15.79 -10.85
C SER A 609 -2.25 17.29 -10.80
N LYS A 610 -2.48 17.79 -9.57
CA LYS A 610 -2.66 19.24 -9.36
C LYS A 610 -1.41 20.04 -9.71
N SER A 611 -0.23 19.45 -9.54
CA SER A 611 1.06 20.10 -9.84
C SER A 611 1.28 20.30 -11.34
N ILE A 612 0.78 19.39 -12.19
CA ILE A 612 0.83 19.51 -13.66
C ILE A 612 -0.30 20.38 -14.19
N GLY A 613 -1.41 20.54 -13.40
CA GLY A 613 -2.57 21.33 -13.81
C GLY A 613 -3.48 20.65 -14.83
N ASN A 614 -3.34 19.33 -15.04
CA ASN A 614 -4.10 18.52 -16.00
C ASN A 614 -5.30 17.79 -15.38
N VAL A 615 -5.73 18.16 -14.17
CA VAL A 615 -6.83 17.49 -13.46
C VAL A 615 -8.18 17.89 -14.04
N ILE A 616 -8.97 16.90 -14.48
CA ILE A 616 -10.38 17.07 -14.83
C ILE A 616 -11.22 16.59 -13.62
N SER A 617 -12.01 17.51 -13.06
CA SER A 617 -12.91 17.21 -11.94
C SER A 617 -14.22 16.61 -12.46
N PRO A 618 -14.69 15.48 -11.91
CA PRO A 618 -16.02 14.93 -12.23
C PRO A 618 -17.14 15.96 -12.03
N GLN A 619 -17.06 16.77 -10.99
CA GLN A 619 -18.05 17.81 -10.67
C GLN A 619 -18.16 18.86 -11.79
N LYS A 620 -17.01 19.28 -12.37
CA LYS A 620 -17.00 20.20 -13.52
C LYS A 620 -17.76 19.59 -14.70
N VAL A 621 -17.40 18.36 -15.08
CA VAL A 621 -18.03 17.65 -16.21
C VAL A 621 -19.52 17.49 -16.00
N ILE A 622 -19.94 17.05 -14.80
CA ILE A 622 -21.34 16.83 -14.45
C ILE A 622 -22.13 18.14 -14.51
N ASN A 623 -21.57 19.24 -14.04
CA ASN A 623 -22.25 20.54 -14.02
C ASN A 623 -22.35 21.18 -15.40
N GLU A 624 -21.43 20.89 -16.30
CA GLU A 624 -21.41 21.44 -17.68
C GLU A 624 -22.17 20.53 -18.66
N MET A 625 -21.94 19.22 -18.62
CA MET A 625 -22.41 18.27 -19.63
C MET A 625 -23.42 17.25 -19.11
N GLY A 626 -23.49 17.04 -17.79
CA GLY A 626 -24.29 16.02 -17.14
C GLY A 626 -23.54 14.73 -16.83
N ALA A 627 -24.05 13.96 -15.87
CA ALA A 627 -23.50 12.68 -15.46
C ALA A 627 -23.58 11.62 -16.57
N ASP A 628 -24.65 11.61 -17.35
CA ASP A 628 -24.84 10.62 -18.44
C ASP A 628 -23.75 10.74 -19.51
N VAL A 629 -23.23 11.93 -19.82
CA VAL A 629 -22.14 12.08 -20.78
C VAL A 629 -20.85 11.51 -20.22
N LEU A 630 -20.56 11.74 -18.94
CA LEU A 630 -19.41 11.16 -18.26
C LEU A 630 -19.50 9.63 -18.21
N ARG A 631 -20.66 9.10 -17.86
CA ARG A 631 -20.96 7.68 -17.84
C ARG A 631 -20.82 7.04 -19.22
N LEU A 632 -21.29 7.73 -20.28
CA LEU A 632 -21.19 7.24 -21.66
C LEU A 632 -19.72 7.18 -22.11
N TRP A 633 -18.90 8.18 -21.75
CA TRP A 633 -17.45 8.13 -22.02
C TRP A 633 -16.85 6.88 -21.34
N ILE A 634 -17.12 6.64 -20.05
CA ILE A 634 -16.60 5.49 -19.31
C ILE A 634 -17.04 4.17 -19.98
N ALA A 635 -18.32 4.06 -20.36
CA ALA A 635 -18.88 2.85 -20.99
C ALA A 635 -18.31 2.60 -22.41
N SER A 636 -17.84 3.64 -23.10
CA SER A 636 -17.29 3.55 -24.47
C SER A 636 -15.78 3.36 -24.52
N ALA A 637 -15.07 3.56 -23.42
CA ALA A 637 -13.63 3.41 -23.33
C ALA A 637 -13.23 1.96 -23.00
N ASP A 638 -12.07 1.54 -23.48
CA ASP A 638 -11.46 0.29 -23.05
C ASP A 638 -10.86 0.47 -21.65
N PHE A 639 -11.52 -0.10 -20.65
CA PHE A 639 -11.09 -0.01 -19.26
C PHE A 639 -9.88 -0.90 -18.93
N SER A 640 -9.53 -1.87 -19.79
CA SER A 640 -8.46 -2.84 -19.54
C SER A 640 -7.05 -2.24 -19.59
N SER A 641 -6.95 -1.03 -20.11
CA SER A 641 -5.74 -0.22 -20.24
C SER A 641 -5.94 1.19 -19.65
N GLU A 642 -4.97 2.07 -19.78
CA GLU A 642 -5.10 3.46 -19.35
C GLU A 642 -6.19 4.17 -20.13
N MET A 643 -7.09 4.86 -19.41
CA MET A 643 -8.24 5.54 -19.98
C MET A 643 -7.93 7.02 -20.21
N THR A 644 -7.73 7.38 -21.46
CA THR A 644 -7.46 8.77 -21.84
C THR A 644 -8.71 9.65 -21.75
N VAL A 645 -8.57 10.85 -21.20
CA VAL A 645 -9.63 11.84 -21.11
C VAL A 645 -9.12 13.26 -21.42
N SER A 646 -9.90 14.01 -22.18
CA SER A 646 -9.72 15.43 -22.43
C SER A 646 -11.08 16.09 -22.66
N ASP A 647 -11.13 17.43 -22.66
CA ASP A 647 -12.35 18.19 -22.96
C ASP A 647 -12.88 17.83 -24.37
N GLU A 648 -11.99 17.54 -25.34
CA GLU A 648 -12.35 17.11 -26.68
C GLU A 648 -13.00 15.71 -26.67
N ILE A 649 -12.43 14.74 -25.95
CA ILE A 649 -12.98 13.38 -25.83
C ILE A 649 -14.37 13.42 -25.19
N LEU A 650 -14.53 14.20 -24.13
CA LEU A 650 -15.83 14.39 -23.46
C LEU A 650 -16.86 15.08 -24.37
N SER A 651 -16.43 16.06 -25.18
CA SER A 651 -17.27 16.69 -26.19
C SER A 651 -17.77 15.68 -27.23
N ARG A 652 -16.92 14.79 -27.71
CA ARG A 652 -17.30 13.70 -28.63
C ARG A 652 -18.28 12.70 -28.00
N ALA A 653 -18.10 12.39 -26.71
CA ALA A 653 -19.08 11.59 -25.96
C ALA A 653 -20.44 12.30 -25.88
N GLY A 654 -20.43 13.62 -25.69
CA GLY A 654 -21.62 14.46 -25.74
C GLY A 654 -22.32 14.44 -27.10
N ASP A 655 -21.57 14.42 -28.21
CA ASP A 655 -22.11 14.29 -29.56
C ASP A 655 -22.75 12.91 -29.78
N SER A 656 -22.09 11.86 -29.30
CA SER A 656 -22.65 10.50 -29.33
C SER A 656 -23.95 10.39 -28.53
N TYR A 657 -23.98 10.96 -27.33
CA TYR A 657 -25.20 11.06 -26.51
C TYR A 657 -26.33 11.76 -27.27
N ARG A 658 -26.02 12.88 -27.95
CA ARG A 658 -26.99 13.65 -28.75
C ARG A 658 -27.57 12.80 -29.88
N ARG A 659 -26.77 12.02 -30.57
CA ARG A 659 -27.22 11.12 -31.66
C ARG A 659 -28.15 10.04 -31.12
N ILE A 660 -27.76 9.35 -30.04
CA ILE A 660 -28.59 8.34 -29.36
C ILE A 660 -29.97 8.94 -28.99
N ARG A 661 -29.91 10.12 -28.35
CA ARG A 661 -31.12 10.82 -27.93
C ARG A 661 -32.02 11.23 -29.10
N ASN A 662 -31.44 11.74 -30.20
CA ASN A 662 -32.19 12.12 -31.38
C ASN A 662 -32.86 10.90 -32.03
N THR A 663 -32.20 9.76 -32.07
CA THR A 663 -32.75 8.48 -32.56
C THR A 663 -33.91 8.04 -31.69
N ALA A 664 -33.79 8.06 -30.34
CA ALA A 664 -34.87 7.75 -29.43
C ALA A 664 -36.09 8.70 -29.63
N ARG A 665 -35.83 10.01 -29.80
CA ARG A 665 -36.88 10.98 -30.07
C ARG A 665 -37.57 10.71 -31.40
N TYR A 666 -36.84 10.33 -32.44
CA TYR A 666 -37.40 9.95 -33.74
C TYR A 666 -38.36 8.76 -33.58
N PHE A 667 -37.97 7.68 -32.93
CA PHE A 667 -38.82 6.54 -32.70
C PHE A 667 -40.04 6.93 -31.89
N LEU A 668 -39.89 7.56 -30.74
CA LEU A 668 -41.01 7.97 -29.88
C LEU A 668 -42.01 8.88 -30.59
N SER A 669 -41.53 9.73 -31.49
CA SER A 669 -42.41 10.62 -32.24
C SER A 669 -43.21 9.91 -33.35
N ASN A 670 -42.68 8.81 -33.89
CA ASN A 670 -43.34 8.04 -34.94
C ASN A 670 -44.31 6.99 -34.41
N ILE A 671 -44.20 6.61 -33.13
CA ILE A 671 -45.10 5.67 -32.46
C ILE A 671 -46.14 6.39 -31.58
N ASP A 672 -46.35 7.71 -31.76
CA ASP A 672 -47.38 8.44 -31.03
C ASP A 672 -48.78 7.87 -31.34
N GLY A 673 -49.51 7.47 -30.30
CA GLY A 673 -50.82 6.80 -30.44
C GLY A 673 -50.75 5.31 -30.75
N PHE A 674 -49.55 4.70 -30.82
CA PHE A 674 -49.45 3.24 -30.96
C PHE A 674 -49.69 2.55 -29.62
N ASP A 675 -50.63 1.65 -29.59
CA ASP A 675 -50.94 0.77 -28.46
C ASP A 675 -50.57 -0.68 -28.86
N PRO A 676 -49.53 -1.29 -28.24
CA PRO A 676 -49.13 -2.67 -28.57
C PRO A 676 -50.25 -3.70 -28.46
N ALA A 677 -51.21 -3.50 -27.54
CA ALA A 677 -52.35 -4.43 -27.35
C ALA A 677 -53.40 -4.33 -28.48
N GLN A 678 -53.49 -3.18 -29.12
CA GLN A 678 -54.47 -2.94 -30.19
C GLN A 678 -53.87 -2.98 -31.59
N HIS A 679 -52.59 -2.56 -31.72
CA HIS A 679 -51.96 -2.36 -33.01
C HIS A 679 -50.78 -3.32 -33.23
N GLY A 680 -50.48 -4.18 -32.26
CA GLY A 680 -49.46 -5.22 -32.39
C GLY A 680 -49.85 -6.28 -33.40
N VAL A 681 -48.93 -6.75 -34.22
CA VAL A 681 -49.11 -7.90 -35.11
C VAL A 681 -48.44 -9.14 -34.52
N PRO A 682 -49.03 -10.33 -34.69
CA PRO A 682 -48.41 -11.58 -34.29
C PRO A 682 -47.05 -11.75 -34.98
N HIS A 683 -46.12 -12.44 -34.34
CA HIS A 683 -44.76 -12.68 -34.89
C HIS A 683 -44.78 -13.34 -36.26
N GLU A 684 -45.76 -14.24 -36.51
CA GLU A 684 -45.98 -14.93 -37.76
C GLU A 684 -46.45 -14.04 -38.92
N ASP A 685 -47.02 -12.87 -38.57
CA ASP A 685 -47.51 -11.87 -39.55
C ASP A 685 -46.48 -10.73 -39.76
N MET A 686 -45.32 -10.76 -39.07
CA MET A 686 -44.28 -9.77 -39.26
C MET A 686 -43.52 -10.02 -40.56
N LEU A 687 -42.95 -8.94 -41.11
CA LEU A 687 -42.09 -9.07 -42.27
C LEU A 687 -40.77 -9.75 -41.87
N ALA A 688 -40.17 -10.50 -42.80
CA ALA A 688 -38.89 -11.21 -42.52
C ALA A 688 -37.73 -10.30 -42.05
N LEU A 689 -37.83 -8.99 -42.31
CA LEU A 689 -36.89 -7.99 -41.81
C LEU A 689 -37.07 -7.64 -40.32
N ASP A 690 -38.30 -7.85 -39.81
CA ASP A 690 -38.71 -7.48 -38.46
C ASP A 690 -38.64 -8.70 -37.50
N CYS A 691 -38.41 -9.89 -38.03
CA CYS A 691 -38.14 -11.13 -37.31
C CYS A 691 -36.66 -11.31 -37.12
#